data_c43d7ed47b422c00960ab46a44646ea4
#
_entry.id   c43d7ed47b422c00960ab46a44646ea4
#
_cell.length_a   1.000
_cell.length_b   1.000
_cell.length_c   1.000
_cell.angle_alpha   90.00
_cell.angle_beta   90.00
_cell.angle_gamma   90.00
#
_symmetry.space_group_name_H-M   'P 1'
#
loop_
_entity.id
_entity.type
_entity.pdbx_description
1 polymer ?
#
loop_
_entity_poly.entity_id
_entity_poly.type
_entity_poly.pdbx_seq_one_letter_code
_entity_poly.pdbx_strand_id
1 'polypeptide(L)'
;MVFSFPVDGQRDVPLGSRIVVTFSDPVAKSALGACTSDSGAFCLVGPNGPVAATAEIVGDGKSVQFAAADLEEGTAYQLYVRQTLAPDAKNLPASGPLVKFTTRSKRPRAAAPTVTAVNGGDAASPASFRPMYETSTIRLVFSEPLDPRTVANVTGSVELFDTVTRMPVPATVIGSGVHIAIDPKADLTAGTAYELRLGNRLLDLGGQPLTPITVMLTPSNSKGTQTIPQVLRTWQKGDPGPEHGLSGAERNVISIDKPLIGKESSTMLPAALAAELGDPKALGGPIAFTIRKGQRMKATGLDVKLGGEISVGLTTGDILIEMLTDAGGRLYRNPHQVADQRPENERAPLYVDLSMDVAVYAVDPKGNAVLTQTVLGVQASGTAVGSDGVLAIETVASMELGLLGVTAAPTNLVLELITDPNAHADTDSAAPALVASMPSLGANEQPVDAGIEIIFNEPIDLERARAGGMRLETAAGTVVPSVLESHGAAVVVRPVAPLAYSTSYRVVMSDVADVAGNKLPSTNPISFTTPRLVNTDAPLTVTAIHPGVPCALTGANGASPGRCQGGAGGDDLYKSFTLPANESVEIAFSQPAQPGSLVHGIVCNQGTVRIEEIDGAGTCLAAVAGTFMTHNRTVSFVPDRPWVVDKRYRVRLVSGNNNGCSAGELCGFGGAAASFDPLGGTTNGEAGGPDLSVQFLGAAPVKSTFMIADAGPFTDINGNGKIDSGEPLADENRAALDITGTTGSVSQAHFTSPDCMPNKPGVQSCMYLLGSMPVEMGELSTTCPLPDGSSAASCVPVMISAQAMLATSISMNASLVIGVDADTGTSVMRVREPAGGGGVVGYIVNQGGTPTMIVKLDLYMDAPDMSLPLGANHDLHSKTLSATLSGPVAFLPDGRISISVSNTAALPVTVNIDAPLGISGSVKMEVPAREMKLQLISPALRGVTR
;
A
#
# COMPACT_ATOMS: atom_id res chain seq x y z
N MET A 1 38.27 11.21 4.19
CA MET A 1 36.91 10.73 3.83
C MET A 1 36.88 10.45 2.34
N VAL A 2 36.25 9.37 1.95
CA VAL A 2 36.19 8.90 0.56
C VAL A 2 34.76 8.97 0.01
N PHE A 3 33.76 8.70 0.87
CA PHE A 3 32.38 8.54 0.44
C PHE A 3 31.40 8.90 1.56
N SER A 4 30.21 9.37 1.23
CA SER A 4 29.04 9.47 2.11
C SER A 4 27.77 9.11 1.38
N PHE A 5 26.84 8.50 2.09
CA PHE A 5 25.46 8.30 1.66
C PHE A 5 24.54 8.59 2.85
N PRO A 6 23.52 9.48 2.71
CA PRO A 6 23.22 10.29 1.54
C PRO A 6 24.36 11.26 1.14
N VAL A 7 24.32 11.75 -0.10
CA VAL A 7 25.27 12.80 -0.52
C VAL A 7 24.75 14.17 -0.11
N ASP A 8 25.66 15.15 -0.01
CA ASP A 8 25.28 16.52 0.38
C ASP A 8 24.30 17.12 -0.62
N GLY A 9 23.20 17.67 -0.08
CA GLY A 9 22.09 18.23 -0.86
C GLY A 9 21.12 17.20 -1.41
N GLN A 10 21.27 15.89 -1.13
CA GLN A 10 20.35 14.87 -1.61
C GLN A 10 18.93 15.10 -1.10
N ARG A 11 17.98 15.06 -2.02
CA ARG A 11 16.54 15.15 -1.73
C ARG A 11 15.91 13.78 -1.96
N ASP A 12 14.75 13.57 -1.37
CA ASP A 12 14.00 12.34 -1.55
C ASP A 12 14.74 11.07 -1.05
N VAL A 13 15.46 11.21 0.04
CA VAL A 13 16.12 10.07 0.70
C VAL A 13 15.04 9.17 1.32
N PRO A 14 15.00 7.87 0.98
CA PRO A 14 14.05 6.95 1.58
C PRO A 14 14.16 6.92 3.10
N LEU A 15 13.00 6.80 3.78
CA LEU A 15 12.92 6.70 5.24
C LEU A 15 13.70 5.48 5.71
N GLY A 16 14.43 5.37 6.66
CA GLY A 16 15.21 4.20 7.10
C GLY A 16 16.43 3.86 6.22
N SER A 17 16.82 4.74 5.27
CA SER A 17 18.10 4.59 4.58
C SER A 17 19.24 4.54 5.57
N ARG A 18 20.21 3.66 5.33
CA ARG A 18 21.45 3.65 6.09
C ARG A 18 22.24 4.92 5.76
N ILE A 19 22.61 5.65 6.80
CA ILE A 19 23.42 6.85 6.67
C ILE A 19 24.85 6.43 6.95
N VAL A 20 25.74 6.52 5.95
CA VAL A 20 27.10 6.00 6.03
C VAL A 20 28.13 7.02 5.58
N VAL A 21 29.28 7.01 6.25
CA VAL A 21 30.49 7.75 5.82
C VAL A 21 31.66 6.79 5.81
N THR A 22 32.39 6.77 4.70
CA THR A 22 33.57 5.88 4.50
C THR A 22 34.86 6.70 4.43
N PHE A 23 35.87 6.23 5.13
CA PHE A 23 37.21 6.83 5.19
C PHE A 23 38.23 5.96 4.42
N SER A 24 39.37 6.54 4.08
CA SER A 24 40.50 5.80 3.50
C SER A 24 41.15 4.82 4.51
N ASP A 25 41.07 5.15 5.80
CA ASP A 25 41.73 4.42 6.90
C ASP A 25 40.70 4.05 7.97
N PRO A 26 40.95 2.98 8.74
CA PRO A 26 40.06 2.56 9.81
C PRO A 26 39.86 3.64 10.88
N VAL A 27 38.63 3.70 11.41
CA VAL A 27 38.18 4.66 12.42
C VAL A 27 38.29 4.07 13.83
N ALA A 28 38.68 4.87 14.80
CA ALA A 28 38.78 4.44 16.18
C ALA A 28 37.40 4.28 16.84
N LYS A 29 37.04 3.06 17.25
CA LYS A 29 35.75 2.76 17.91
C LYS A 29 35.54 3.61 19.19
N SER A 30 36.59 3.95 19.90
CA SER A 30 36.55 4.80 21.10
C SER A 30 36.11 6.25 20.81
N ALA A 31 36.14 6.69 19.54
CA ALA A 31 35.74 8.02 19.15
C ALA A 31 34.23 8.17 18.91
N LEU A 32 33.49 7.05 18.82
CA LEU A 32 32.04 7.03 18.73
C LEU A 32 31.42 7.33 20.10
N GLY A 33 31.05 8.57 20.34
CA GLY A 33 30.35 9.00 21.55
C GLY A 33 28.85 9.23 21.28
N ALA A 34 28.08 9.36 22.35
CA ALA A 34 26.67 9.71 22.24
C ALA A 34 26.50 11.09 21.59
N CYS A 35 25.51 11.21 20.72
CA CYS A 35 25.10 12.46 20.13
C CYS A 35 24.19 13.23 21.11
N THR A 36 24.74 14.26 21.71
CA THR A 36 24.01 15.20 22.56
C THR A 36 24.09 16.58 21.93
N SER A 37 23.01 17.07 21.36
CA SER A 37 23.01 18.25 20.48
C SER A 37 23.90 18.00 19.24
N ASP A 38 24.68 18.95 18.78
CA ASP A 38 25.62 18.80 17.67
C ASP A 38 27.06 18.41 18.12
N SER A 39 27.25 17.94 19.33
CA SER A 39 28.58 17.75 19.93
C SER A 39 29.23 16.37 19.72
N GLY A 40 28.48 15.36 19.23
CA GLY A 40 29.00 14.02 18.97
C GLY A 40 29.99 13.98 17.80
N ALA A 41 30.91 13.01 17.81
CA ALA A 41 31.87 12.81 16.73
C ALA A 41 31.19 12.37 15.42
N PHE A 42 30.09 11.64 15.52
CA PHE A 42 29.20 11.25 14.41
C PHE A 42 27.76 11.46 14.86
N CYS A 43 27.08 12.45 14.33
CA CYS A 43 25.82 12.95 14.90
C CYS A 43 24.83 13.32 13.79
N LEU A 44 23.65 12.77 13.86
CA LEU A 44 22.54 13.10 12.99
C LEU A 44 21.57 14.04 13.74
N VAL A 45 21.24 15.18 13.13
CA VAL A 45 20.39 16.21 13.74
C VAL A 45 19.23 16.52 12.83
N GLY A 46 18.02 16.44 13.35
CA GLY A 46 16.76 16.83 12.72
C GLY A 46 16.25 18.18 13.26
N PRO A 47 15.06 18.63 12.87
CA PRO A 47 14.44 19.87 13.33
C PRO A 47 14.24 19.92 14.85
N ASN A 48 14.00 18.76 15.46
CA ASN A 48 13.71 18.61 16.89
C ASN A 48 14.97 18.31 17.73
N GLY A 49 16.17 18.37 17.11
CA GLY A 49 17.44 18.06 17.76
C GLY A 49 18.06 16.74 17.27
N PRO A 50 19.00 16.18 18.06
CA PRO A 50 19.66 14.93 17.70
C PRO A 50 18.69 13.75 17.55
N VAL A 51 18.87 12.99 16.49
CA VAL A 51 18.10 11.75 16.25
C VAL A 51 18.64 10.66 17.17
N ALA A 52 17.76 9.95 17.85
CA ALA A 52 18.10 8.82 18.72
C ALA A 52 18.50 7.61 17.87
N ALA A 53 19.72 7.59 17.36
CA ALA A 53 20.25 6.49 16.56
C ALA A 53 21.65 6.11 17.05
N THR A 54 21.97 4.81 17.01
CA THR A 54 23.28 4.31 17.42
C THR A 54 24.18 4.20 16.21
N ALA A 55 25.33 4.85 16.28
CA ALA A 55 26.37 4.72 15.25
C ALA A 55 27.21 3.47 15.48
N GLU A 56 27.53 2.77 14.41
CA GLU A 56 28.38 1.57 14.43
C GLU A 56 29.48 1.63 13.35
N ILE A 57 30.60 0.96 13.61
CA ILE A 57 31.64 0.78 12.63
C ILE A 57 31.43 -0.56 11.94
N VAL A 58 31.45 -0.54 10.61
CA VAL A 58 31.14 -1.70 9.76
C VAL A 58 32.25 -1.98 8.75
N GLY A 59 32.19 -3.16 8.14
CA GLY A 59 33.16 -3.62 7.16
C GLY A 59 34.56 -3.81 7.73
N ASP A 60 35.56 -3.31 7.05
CA ASP A 60 36.97 -3.35 7.44
C ASP A 60 37.39 -2.27 8.47
N GLY A 61 36.42 -1.69 9.14
CA GLY A 61 36.61 -0.61 10.12
C GLY A 61 36.71 0.78 9.52
N LYS A 62 36.52 0.94 8.23
CA LYS A 62 36.63 2.22 7.52
C LYS A 62 35.30 2.97 7.37
N SER A 63 34.16 2.29 7.54
CA SER A 63 32.86 2.89 7.44
C SER A 63 32.16 3.03 8.79
N VAL A 64 31.53 4.18 9.00
CA VAL A 64 30.67 4.45 10.16
C VAL A 64 29.27 4.65 9.63
N GLN A 65 28.29 3.96 10.23
CA GLN A 65 26.88 4.10 9.81
C GLN A 65 25.93 4.22 10.99
N PHE A 66 24.76 4.81 10.72
CA PHE A 66 23.54 4.58 11.49
C PHE A 66 22.75 3.45 10.80
N ALA A 67 22.58 2.33 11.48
CA ALA A 67 21.97 1.13 10.88
C ALA A 67 20.46 1.27 10.63
N ALA A 68 19.78 1.98 11.51
CA ALA A 68 18.38 2.39 11.34
C ALA A 68 18.18 3.67 12.14
N ALA A 69 17.72 4.72 11.49
CA ALA A 69 17.25 5.93 12.14
C ALA A 69 15.76 6.07 11.78
N ASP A 70 14.93 6.29 12.79
CA ASP A 70 13.52 6.61 12.53
C ASP A 70 13.44 8.05 12.03
N LEU A 71 13.49 8.21 10.70
CA LEU A 71 13.44 9.50 10.02
C LEU A 71 11.99 9.90 9.74
N GLU A 72 11.67 11.16 9.94
CA GLU A 72 10.37 11.73 9.61
C GLU A 72 10.27 12.07 8.13
N GLU A 73 9.06 11.98 7.56
CA GLU A 73 8.77 12.29 6.17
C GLU A 73 8.99 13.77 5.84
N GLY A 74 9.51 14.04 4.62
CA GLY A 74 9.68 15.40 4.10
C GLY A 74 10.54 16.32 4.97
N THR A 75 11.43 15.73 5.76
CA THR A 75 12.16 16.40 6.82
C THR A 75 13.64 16.59 6.46
N ALA A 76 14.17 17.78 6.75
CA ALA A 76 15.58 18.10 6.52
C ALA A 76 16.45 17.64 7.70
N TYR A 77 17.53 16.93 7.38
CA TYR A 77 18.51 16.42 8.34
C TYR A 77 19.90 16.94 8.05
N GLN A 78 20.76 16.96 9.09
CA GLN A 78 22.14 17.37 9.03
C GLN A 78 23.01 16.31 9.68
N LEU A 79 24.00 15.81 8.94
CA LEU A 79 24.99 14.86 9.45
C LEU A 79 26.28 15.60 9.81
N TYR A 80 26.67 15.54 11.06
CA TYR A 80 27.92 16.07 11.57
C TYR A 80 28.96 14.95 11.74
N VAL A 81 30.12 15.17 11.18
CA VAL A 81 31.30 14.28 11.32
C VAL A 81 32.47 15.12 11.74
N ARG A 82 33.02 14.86 12.92
CA ARG A 82 34.05 15.69 13.52
C ARG A 82 35.43 15.05 13.39
N GLN A 83 36.46 15.91 13.42
CA GLN A 83 37.86 15.53 13.34
C GLN A 83 38.27 14.51 14.44
N THR A 84 37.58 14.50 15.59
CA THR A 84 37.84 13.52 16.67
C THR A 84 37.57 12.08 16.27
N LEU A 85 36.71 11.84 15.29
CA LEU A 85 36.42 10.52 14.76
C LEU A 85 37.55 9.96 13.91
N ALA A 86 38.19 10.84 13.13
CA ALA A 86 39.32 10.49 12.25
C ALA A 86 40.34 11.66 12.31
N PRO A 87 41.27 11.64 13.30
CA PRO A 87 42.21 12.76 13.55
C PRO A 87 43.04 13.15 12.33
N ASP A 88 43.38 12.16 11.50
CA ASP A 88 44.21 12.35 10.30
C ASP A 88 43.41 12.71 9.04
N ALA A 89 42.08 12.75 9.13
CA ALA A 89 41.21 13.08 8.00
C ALA A 89 41.34 14.58 7.66
N LYS A 90 41.76 14.87 6.44
CA LYS A 90 42.04 16.25 5.99
C LYS A 90 40.84 16.99 5.46
N ASN A 91 39.68 16.32 5.25
CA ASN A 91 38.56 16.87 4.50
C ASN A 91 37.26 16.94 5.29
N LEU A 92 37.34 16.91 6.60
CA LEU A 92 36.18 17.13 7.45
C LEU A 92 36.00 18.63 7.67
N PRO A 93 34.75 19.15 7.67
CA PRO A 93 34.51 20.56 7.94
C PRO A 93 34.95 20.90 9.37
N ALA A 94 35.62 22.03 9.52
CA ALA A 94 36.06 22.50 10.85
C ALA A 94 34.84 22.85 11.74
N SER A 95 33.75 23.25 11.13
CA SER A 95 32.47 23.56 11.78
C SER A 95 31.32 23.30 10.80
N GLY A 96 30.13 23.07 11.33
CA GLY A 96 28.94 22.77 10.54
C GLY A 96 28.78 21.30 10.15
N PRO A 97 27.68 20.97 9.47
CA PRO A 97 27.39 19.62 9.01
C PRO A 97 28.26 19.23 7.82
N LEU A 98 28.57 17.96 7.73
CA LEU A 98 29.24 17.36 6.57
C LEU A 98 28.26 17.18 5.39
N VAL A 99 27.05 16.73 5.71
CA VAL A 99 25.99 16.41 4.73
C VAL A 99 24.66 16.99 5.22
N LYS A 100 23.91 17.57 4.30
CA LYS A 100 22.51 17.93 4.48
C LYS A 100 21.68 17.15 3.48
N PHE A 101 20.56 16.60 3.93
CA PHE A 101 19.65 15.88 3.05
C PHE A 101 18.20 16.06 3.49
N THR A 102 17.26 15.73 2.60
CA THR A 102 15.81 15.76 2.92
C THR A 102 15.21 14.41 2.61
N THR A 103 14.39 13.90 3.52
CA THR A 103 13.70 12.63 3.36
C THR A 103 12.51 12.73 2.41
N ARG A 104 12.10 11.57 1.91
CA ARG A 104 10.94 11.39 1.03
C ARG A 104 9.63 11.72 1.74
N SER A 105 8.70 12.37 1.05
CA SER A 105 7.32 12.49 1.47
C SER A 105 6.50 11.36 0.84
N LYS A 106 5.63 10.73 1.63
CA LYS A 106 4.80 9.60 1.18
C LYS A 106 3.31 9.89 1.21
N ARG A 107 2.91 10.97 1.89
CA ARG A 107 1.50 11.28 2.13
C ARG A 107 1.01 12.38 1.19
N PRO A 108 -0.20 12.26 0.65
CA PRO A 108 -0.88 13.39 0.06
C PRO A 108 -1.15 14.44 1.15
N ARG A 109 -1.18 15.70 0.76
CA ARG A 109 -1.46 16.84 1.65
C ARG A 109 -2.66 17.62 1.12
N ALA A 110 -3.28 18.42 1.98
CA ALA A 110 -4.34 19.32 1.56
C ALA A 110 -3.84 20.49 0.70
N ALA A 111 -2.52 20.78 0.69
CA ALA A 111 -1.91 21.80 -0.13
C ALA A 111 -1.64 21.29 -1.56
N ALA A 112 -1.66 22.17 -2.53
CA ALA A 112 -1.32 21.81 -3.91
C ALA A 112 0.12 21.28 -4.04
N PRO A 113 0.36 20.23 -4.86
CA PRO A 113 1.69 19.67 -5.06
C PRO A 113 2.65 20.69 -5.69
N THR A 114 3.91 20.59 -5.33
CA THR A 114 4.98 21.43 -5.88
C THR A 114 6.15 20.59 -6.35
N VAL A 115 6.88 21.05 -7.38
CA VAL A 115 8.14 20.42 -7.79
C VAL A 115 9.22 20.80 -6.79
N THR A 116 9.84 19.82 -6.15
CA THR A 116 10.90 20.01 -5.16
C THR A 116 12.29 19.82 -5.71
N ALA A 117 12.44 18.93 -6.72
CA ALA A 117 13.73 18.72 -7.38
C ALA A 117 13.57 18.48 -8.89
N VAL A 118 14.59 18.91 -9.64
CA VAL A 118 14.78 18.64 -11.06
C VAL A 118 16.20 18.09 -11.25
N ASN A 119 16.32 16.93 -11.86
CA ASN A 119 17.60 16.23 -12.06
C ASN A 119 18.49 16.23 -10.79
N GLY A 120 17.88 15.92 -9.63
CA GLY A 120 18.56 15.83 -8.36
C GLY A 120 18.99 17.17 -7.71
N GLY A 121 18.72 18.31 -8.35
CA GLY A 121 18.93 19.66 -7.80
C GLY A 121 17.63 20.31 -7.32
N ASP A 122 17.74 21.40 -6.55
CA ASP A 122 16.61 22.15 -6.04
C ASP A 122 15.82 22.83 -7.18
N ALA A 123 14.54 22.56 -7.30
CA ALA A 123 13.68 23.15 -8.35
C ALA A 123 13.67 24.70 -8.29
N ALA A 124 13.79 25.28 -7.10
CA ALA A 124 13.89 26.72 -6.91
C ALA A 124 15.25 27.33 -7.31
N SER A 125 16.26 26.48 -7.55
CA SER A 125 17.64 26.91 -7.86
C SER A 125 18.19 26.13 -9.07
N PRO A 126 17.89 26.57 -10.32
CA PRO A 126 18.33 25.87 -11.52
C PRO A 126 19.84 25.64 -11.62
N ALA A 127 20.64 26.49 -11.01
CA ALA A 127 22.10 26.32 -10.94
C ALA A 127 22.53 25.08 -10.12
N SER A 128 21.65 24.52 -9.30
CA SER A 128 21.89 23.29 -8.52
C SER A 128 21.57 22.01 -9.29
N PHE A 129 20.95 22.10 -10.48
CA PHE A 129 20.62 20.93 -11.27
C PHE A 129 21.90 20.18 -11.64
N ARG A 130 21.84 18.84 -11.52
CA ARG A 130 22.93 18.02 -12.00
C ARG A 130 23.09 18.23 -13.53
N PRO A 131 24.31 18.23 -14.05
CA PRO A 131 24.53 18.34 -15.48
C PRO A 131 23.69 17.31 -16.25
N MET A 132 22.92 17.79 -17.20
CA MET A 132 22.12 16.99 -18.12
C MET A 132 22.89 16.82 -19.42
N TYR A 133 22.89 15.64 -19.96
CA TYR A 133 23.48 15.32 -21.26
C TYR A 133 22.38 15.03 -22.28
N GLU A 134 22.75 14.94 -23.55
CA GLU A 134 21.81 14.66 -24.65
C GLU A 134 21.06 13.32 -24.44
N THR A 135 21.68 12.36 -23.78
CA THR A 135 21.13 11.04 -23.47
C THR A 135 20.35 10.98 -22.15
N SER A 136 20.21 12.11 -21.43
CA SER A 136 19.66 12.08 -20.10
C SER A 136 18.13 11.96 -20.08
N THR A 137 17.62 11.07 -19.26
CA THR A 137 16.24 11.14 -18.75
C THR A 137 16.08 12.32 -17.79
N ILE A 138 15.04 13.11 -17.95
CA ILE A 138 14.70 14.22 -17.05
C ILE A 138 13.89 13.65 -15.87
N ARG A 139 14.35 13.88 -14.64
CA ARG A 139 13.74 13.35 -13.43
C ARG A 139 13.24 14.46 -12.54
N LEU A 140 11.98 14.36 -12.12
CA LEU A 140 11.30 15.31 -11.26
C LEU A 140 10.92 14.65 -9.94
N VAL A 141 11.01 15.41 -8.86
CA VAL A 141 10.50 15.01 -7.54
C VAL A 141 9.49 16.05 -7.08
N PHE A 142 8.37 15.58 -6.57
CA PHE A 142 7.27 16.40 -6.06
C PHE A 142 7.21 16.36 -4.54
N SER A 143 6.52 17.35 -3.95
CA SER A 143 6.33 17.45 -2.50
C SER A 143 5.48 16.32 -1.93
N GLU A 144 4.71 15.65 -2.77
CA GLU A 144 3.73 14.64 -2.42
C GLU A 144 3.39 13.73 -3.61
N PRO A 145 2.79 12.55 -3.38
CA PRO A 145 2.45 11.62 -4.44
C PRO A 145 1.42 12.20 -5.41
N LEU A 146 1.67 11.98 -6.70
CA LEU A 146 0.78 12.39 -7.78
C LEU A 146 -0.21 11.27 -8.12
N ASP A 147 -1.36 11.67 -8.66
CA ASP A 147 -2.31 10.75 -9.29
C ASP A 147 -1.73 10.30 -10.65
N PRO A 148 -1.32 9.04 -10.78
CA PRO A 148 -0.67 8.55 -12.00
C PRO A 148 -1.59 8.63 -13.23
N ARG A 149 -2.93 8.72 -13.04
CA ARG A 149 -3.89 8.92 -14.13
C ARG A 149 -3.71 10.26 -14.83
N THR A 150 -3.07 11.21 -14.17
CA THR A 150 -2.86 12.57 -14.68
C THR A 150 -1.48 12.78 -15.30
N VAL A 151 -0.59 11.79 -15.16
CA VAL A 151 0.79 11.84 -15.65
C VAL A 151 0.87 11.29 -17.07
N ALA A 152 0.95 12.16 -18.05
CA ALA A 152 1.07 11.79 -19.47
C ALA A 152 1.76 12.88 -20.27
N ASN A 153 2.36 12.51 -21.42
CA ASN A 153 2.94 13.46 -22.38
C ASN A 153 1.81 14.09 -23.22
N VAL A 154 1.03 14.95 -22.59
CA VAL A 154 -0.11 15.65 -23.21
C VAL A 154 -0.21 17.09 -22.70
N THR A 155 -0.84 17.94 -23.50
CA THR A 155 -1.05 19.35 -23.17
C THR A 155 -1.74 19.54 -21.81
N GLY A 156 -1.09 20.36 -20.99
CA GLY A 156 -1.55 20.68 -19.65
C GLY A 156 -1.15 19.67 -18.56
N SER A 157 -0.47 18.56 -18.91
CA SER A 157 0.17 17.64 -17.96
C SER A 157 1.69 17.82 -18.03
N VAL A 158 2.40 17.01 -18.81
CA VAL A 158 3.86 17.09 -19.00
C VAL A 158 4.14 17.31 -20.48
N GLU A 159 4.85 18.38 -20.81
CA GLU A 159 5.20 18.70 -22.20
C GLU A 159 6.65 19.16 -22.28
N LEU A 160 7.43 18.57 -23.18
CA LEU A 160 8.79 18.99 -23.50
C LEU A 160 8.84 19.61 -24.88
N PHE A 161 9.36 20.83 -25.00
CA PHE A 161 9.47 21.56 -26.26
C PHE A 161 10.91 21.89 -26.58
N ASP A 162 11.28 21.75 -27.83
CA ASP A 162 12.48 22.34 -28.41
C ASP A 162 12.22 23.83 -28.65
N THR A 163 13.02 24.71 -28.05
CA THR A 163 12.82 26.17 -28.16
C THR A 163 13.17 26.74 -29.51
N VAL A 164 14.02 26.05 -30.32
CA VAL A 164 14.44 26.45 -31.65
C VAL A 164 13.37 26.10 -32.69
N THR A 165 12.94 24.85 -32.70
CA THR A 165 11.91 24.37 -33.61
C THR A 165 10.50 24.69 -33.17
N ARG A 166 10.29 24.96 -31.88
CA ARG A 166 8.99 25.13 -31.21
C ARG A 166 8.07 23.93 -31.35
N MET A 167 8.65 22.77 -31.57
CA MET A 167 7.91 21.51 -31.67
C MET A 167 7.97 20.73 -30.36
N PRO A 168 6.92 19.96 -30.02
CA PRO A 168 6.97 19.04 -28.90
C PRO A 168 7.99 17.94 -29.16
N VAL A 169 8.76 17.60 -28.14
CA VAL A 169 9.75 16.51 -28.18
C VAL A 169 9.02 15.22 -27.75
N PRO A 170 8.96 14.19 -28.60
CA PRO A 170 8.41 12.91 -28.23
C PRO A 170 9.20 12.29 -27.07
N ALA A 171 8.53 11.93 -25.99
CA ALA A 171 9.14 11.36 -24.80
C ALA A 171 8.23 10.32 -24.15
N THR A 172 8.81 9.32 -23.53
CA THR A 172 8.12 8.43 -22.61
C THR A 172 8.00 9.13 -21.27
N VAL A 173 6.78 9.21 -20.71
CA VAL A 173 6.51 9.83 -19.43
C VAL A 173 5.94 8.78 -18.48
N ILE A 174 6.66 8.53 -17.39
CA ILE A 174 6.28 7.55 -16.35
C ILE A 174 6.17 8.30 -15.03
N GLY A 175 5.04 8.11 -14.31
CA GLY A 175 4.82 8.63 -12.96
C GLY A 175 4.69 7.51 -11.96
N SER A 176 5.30 7.65 -10.78
CA SER A 176 5.12 6.74 -9.65
C SER A 176 5.43 7.47 -8.34
N GLY A 177 4.47 7.48 -7.43
CA GLY A 177 4.61 8.19 -6.16
C GLY A 177 4.91 9.68 -6.36
N VAL A 178 6.01 10.15 -5.80
CA VAL A 178 6.47 11.55 -5.91
C VAL A 178 7.34 11.81 -7.14
N HIS A 179 7.50 10.85 -8.05
CA HIS A 179 8.43 10.95 -9.17
C HIS A 179 7.74 11.00 -10.51
N ILE A 180 8.31 11.79 -11.43
CA ILE A 180 8.08 11.68 -12.86
C ILE A 180 9.44 11.51 -13.56
N ALA A 181 9.54 10.50 -14.42
CA ALA A 181 10.63 10.32 -15.37
C ALA A 181 10.14 10.67 -16.77
N ILE A 182 10.91 11.49 -17.48
CA ILE A 182 10.65 11.94 -18.85
C ILE A 182 11.86 11.52 -19.69
N ASP A 183 11.68 10.52 -20.53
CA ASP A 183 12.73 9.91 -21.36
C ASP A 183 12.47 10.26 -22.82
N PRO A 184 13.25 11.21 -23.43
CA PRO A 184 13.12 11.55 -24.84
C PRO A 184 13.33 10.33 -25.73
N LYS A 185 12.47 10.12 -26.74
CA LYS A 185 12.59 8.96 -27.67
C LYS A 185 13.84 8.98 -28.55
N ALA A 186 14.45 10.13 -28.67
CA ALA A 186 15.73 10.30 -29.37
C ALA A 186 16.61 11.21 -28.51
N ASP A 187 17.92 11.02 -28.62
CA ASP A 187 18.89 11.88 -27.95
C ASP A 187 18.61 13.37 -28.27
N LEU A 188 18.66 14.22 -27.24
CA LEU A 188 18.47 15.65 -27.37
C LEU A 188 19.69 16.28 -28.08
N THR A 189 19.54 17.48 -28.60
CA THR A 189 20.65 18.19 -29.18
C THR A 189 21.43 18.97 -28.13
N ALA A 190 22.70 18.64 -27.94
CA ALA A 190 23.57 19.36 -27.00
C ALA A 190 23.66 20.85 -27.31
N GLY A 191 23.59 21.70 -26.30
CA GLY A 191 23.60 23.16 -26.40
C GLY A 191 22.27 23.79 -26.81
N THR A 192 21.27 22.99 -27.19
CA THR A 192 19.92 23.48 -27.48
C THR A 192 19.13 23.62 -26.19
N ALA A 193 18.42 24.73 -26.01
CA ALA A 193 17.53 24.91 -24.87
C ALA A 193 16.20 24.19 -25.10
N TYR A 194 15.74 23.52 -24.09
CA TYR A 194 14.43 22.84 -24.04
C TYR A 194 13.57 23.43 -22.96
N GLU A 195 12.30 23.55 -23.23
CA GLU A 195 11.30 24.07 -22.30
C GLU A 195 10.42 22.92 -21.81
N LEU A 196 10.55 22.56 -20.52
CA LEU A 196 9.67 21.60 -19.86
C LEU A 196 8.53 22.35 -19.20
N ARG A 197 7.31 22.08 -19.62
CA ARG A 197 6.07 22.65 -19.07
C ARG A 197 5.33 21.61 -18.28
N LEU A 198 4.99 21.93 -17.05
CA LEU A 198 4.13 21.13 -16.18
C LEU A 198 2.86 21.92 -15.92
N GLY A 199 1.71 21.33 -16.19
CA GLY A 199 0.44 22.03 -16.15
C GLY A 199 -0.48 21.57 -15.02
N ASN A 200 -1.63 22.23 -14.89
CA ASN A 200 -2.61 22.00 -13.83
C ASN A 200 -3.48 20.74 -14.03
N ARG A 201 -3.27 19.99 -15.11
CA ARG A 201 -3.85 18.63 -15.25
C ARG A 201 -3.11 17.60 -14.41
N LEU A 202 -1.88 17.90 -13.98
CA LEU A 202 -1.21 17.10 -12.97
C LEU A 202 -1.90 17.32 -11.62
N LEU A 203 -2.42 16.27 -11.05
CA LEU A 203 -3.09 16.27 -9.75
C LEU A 203 -2.30 15.41 -8.77
N ASP A 204 -2.41 15.73 -7.50
CA ASP A 204 -2.03 14.81 -6.43
C ASP A 204 -3.11 13.73 -6.22
N LEU A 205 -2.87 12.79 -5.30
CA LEU A 205 -3.85 11.75 -4.94
C LEU A 205 -5.13 12.31 -4.30
N GLY A 206 -5.09 13.54 -3.78
CA GLY A 206 -6.23 14.26 -3.25
C GLY A 206 -7.03 15.06 -4.29
N GLY A 207 -6.56 15.07 -5.54
CA GLY A 207 -7.17 15.81 -6.64
C GLY A 207 -6.80 17.29 -6.68
N GLN A 208 -5.78 17.74 -5.89
CA GLN A 208 -5.29 19.12 -5.93
C GLN A 208 -4.40 19.33 -7.16
N PRO A 209 -4.66 20.38 -7.96
CA PRO A 209 -3.88 20.62 -9.16
C PRO A 209 -2.51 21.25 -8.86
N LEU A 210 -1.49 20.83 -9.63
CA LEU A 210 -0.20 21.52 -9.65
C LEU A 210 -0.38 22.97 -10.12
N THR A 211 0.29 23.90 -9.44
CA THR A 211 0.47 25.26 -9.99
C THR A 211 1.41 25.18 -11.20
N PRO A 212 0.99 25.62 -12.41
CA PRO A 212 1.78 25.47 -13.62
C PRO A 212 3.18 26.06 -13.47
N ILE A 213 4.18 25.31 -13.91
CA ILE A 213 5.59 25.69 -13.86
C ILE A 213 6.29 25.39 -15.19
N THR A 214 7.25 26.20 -15.54
CA THR A 214 8.14 26.01 -16.70
C THR A 214 9.59 25.94 -16.25
N VAL A 215 10.30 24.93 -16.72
CA VAL A 215 11.72 24.71 -16.41
C VAL A 215 12.52 24.72 -17.71
N MET A 216 13.57 25.52 -17.75
CA MET A 216 14.50 25.56 -18.88
C MET A 216 15.65 24.58 -18.65
N LEU A 217 15.93 23.74 -19.66
CA LEU A 217 16.94 22.69 -19.62
C LEU A 217 17.84 22.84 -20.84
N THR A 218 19.15 22.67 -20.66
CA THR A 218 20.10 22.69 -21.78
C THR A 218 21.07 21.53 -21.61
N PRO A 219 20.97 20.50 -22.49
CA PRO A 219 21.88 19.36 -22.42
C PRO A 219 23.30 19.76 -22.83
N SER A 220 24.27 19.17 -22.16
CA SER A 220 25.67 19.24 -22.50
C SER A 220 26.06 18.08 -23.42
N ASN A 221 27.17 18.18 -24.13
CA ASN A 221 27.66 17.10 -24.96
C ASN A 221 28.31 16.00 -24.10
N SER A 222 27.75 14.81 -24.09
CA SER A 222 28.30 13.64 -23.38
C SER A 222 29.45 12.95 -24.14
N LYS A 223 29.45 13.07 -25.45
CA LYS A 223 30.24 12.22 -26.35
C LYS A 223 31.61 12.80 -26.69
N GLY A 224 31.76 14.13 -26.51
CA GLY A 224 32.96 14.82 -27.06
C GLY A 224 33.07 14.55 -28.55
N THR A 225 34.15 13.89 -28.99
CA THR A 225 34.37 13.51 -30.38
C THR A 225 33.85 12.10 -30.71
N GLN A 226 33.75 11.22 -29.73
CA GLN A 226 33.20 9.85 -29.87
C GLN A 226 32.82 9.26 -28.55
N THR A 227 31.83 8.36 -28.55
CA THR A 227 31.50 7.50 -27.42
C THR A 227 32.37 6.25 -27.42
N ILE A 228 32.66 5.76 -26.21
CA ILE A 228 33.37 4.50 -26.04
C ILE A 228 32.34 3.47 -25.55
N PRO A 229 31.89 2.55 -26.42
CA PRO A 229 31.02 1.48 -25.97
C PRO A 229 31.76 0.58 -24.97
N GLN A 230 31.11 0.24 -23.91
CA GLN A 230 31.61 -0.64 -22.84
C GLN A 230 30.59 -1.72 -22.52
N VAL A 231 31.07 -2.86 -22.06
CA VAL A 231 30.22 -3.84 -21.40
C VAL A 231 30.55 -3.82 -19.92
N LEU A 232 29.54 -3.54 -19.10
CA LEU A 232 29.65 -3.56 -17.64
C LEU A 232 29.02 -4.86 -17.15
N ARG A 233 29.81 -5.71 -16.52
CA ARG A 233 29.29 -6.90 -15.86
C ARG A 233 29.19 -6.69 -14.34
N THR A 234 28.25 -7.39 -13.74
CA THR A 234 28.16 -7.43 -12.28
C THR A 234 29.37 -8.15 -11.69
N TRP A 235 29.95 -7.56 -10.64
CA TRP A 235 30.98 -8.20 -9.83
C TRP A 235 30.47 -9.51 -9.23
N GLN A 236 31.30 -10.54 -9.23
CA GLN A 236 30.98 -11.85 -8.67
C GLN A 236 31.98 -12.23 -7.59
N LYS A 237 31.54 -13.07 -6.64
CA LYS A 237 32.45 -13.60 -5.61
C LYS A 237 33.60 -14.38 -6.26
N GLY A 238 34.80 -13.93 -6.00
CA GLY A 238 36.03 -14.44 -6.64
C GLY A 238 36.67 -13.48 -7.62
N ASP A 239 35.99 -12.40 -8.02
CA ASP A 239 36.61 -11.29 -8.73
C ASP A 239 37.56 -10.52 -7.80
N PRO A 240 38.55 -9.81 -8.36
CA PRO A 240 39.45 -8.97 -7.56
C PRO A 240 38.71 -7.96 -6.70
N GLY A 241 39.20 -7.74 -5.49
CA GLY A 241 38.68 -6.74 -4.56
C GLY A 241 38.13 -7.34 -3.27
N PRO A 242 37.83 -6.52 -2.25
CA PRO A 242 37.27 -6.98 -0.99
C PRO A 242 35.81 -7.44 -1.16
N GLU A 243 35.35 -8.39 -0.34
CA GLU A 243 33.97 -8.85 -0.36
C GLU A 243 32.96 -7.78 0.12
N HIS A 244 33.41 -6.87 0.99
CA HIS A 244 32.58 -5.77 1.49
C HIS A 244 32.92 -4.47 0.78
N GLY A 245 31.89 -3.75 0.41
CA GLY A 245 31.98 -2.51 -0.36
C GLY A 245 31.95 -1.24 0.49
N LEU A 246 31.73 -0.12 -0.18
CA LEU A 246 31.79 1.23 0.38
C LEU A 246 30.99 1.46 1.65
N SER A 247 29.86 0.83 1.79
CA SER A 247 29.00 0.96 2.99
C SER A 247 29.35 -0.06 4.08
N GLY A 248 30.37 -0.89 3.88
CA GLY A 248 30.65 -2.04 4.74
C GLY A 248 29.67 -3.20 4.54
N ALA A 249 28.71 -3.07 3.61
CA ALA A 249 27.81 -4.15 3.24
C ALA A 249 28.46 -5.08 2.21
N GLU A 250 27.95 -6.29 2.10
CA GLU A 250 28.37 -7.27 1.11
C GLU A 250 28.01 -6.76 -0.29
N ARG A 251 28.92 -6.92 -1.26
CA ARG A 251 28.74 -6.43 -2.64
C ARG A 251 27.71 -7.25 -3.38
N ASN A 252 26.91 -6.58 -4.17
CA ASN A 252 25.88 -7.16 -5.04
C ASN A 252 24.89 -8.07 -4.30
N VAL A 253 24.63 -7.78 -3.01
CA VAL A 253 23.64 -8.44 -2.18
C VAL A 253 22.54 -7.43 -1.82
N ILE A 254 21.31 -7.81 -2.12
CA ILE A 254 20.11 -7.05 -1.74
C ILE A 254 19.59 -7.65 -0.44
N SER A 255 19.72 -6.93 0.66
CA SER A 255 19.17 -7.36 1.94
C SER A 255 17.77 -6.79 2.12
N ILE A 256 16.81 -7.66 2.39
CA ILE A 256 15.43 -7.31 2.68
C ILE A 256 15.18 -7.61 4.15
N ASP A 257 14.84 -6.59 4.93
CA ASP A 257 14.47 -6.73 6.35
C ASP A 257 13.08 -6.13 6.52
N LYS A 258 12.11 -6.99 6.80
CA LYS A 258 10.70 -6.58 6.85
C LYS A 258 9.96 -7.25 7.99
N PRO A 259 9.07 -6.51 8.67
CA PRO A 259 8.25 -7.07 9.73
C PRO A 259 7.51 -8.33 9.30
N LEU A 260 6.86 -8.30 8.14
CA LEU A 260 6.02 -9.42 7.70
C LEU A 260 6.82 -10.58 7.06
N ILE A 261 7.99 -10.30 6.46
CA ILE A 261 8.76 -11.30 5.70
C ILE A 261 10.02 -11.74 6.46
N GLY A 262 10.47 -10.96 7.44
CA GLY A 262 11.72 -11.20 8.14
C GLY A 262 12.94 -10.77 7.33
N LYS A 263 14.10 -11.35 7.69
CA LYS A 263 15.39 -11.03 7.04
C LYS A 263 15.67 -12.03 5.93
N GLU A 264 15.68 -11.51 4.71
CA GLU A 264 16.02 -12.27 3.52
C GLU A 264 17.12 -11.54 2.73
N SER A 265 17.83 -12.25 1.88
CA SER A 265 18.81 -11.65 0.99
C SER A 265 18.76 -12.27 -0.39
N SER A 266 18.99 -11.44 -1.40
CA SER A 266 19.09 -11.83 -2.80
C SER A 266 20.43 -11.38 -3.32
N THR A 267 21.15 -12.27 -4.00
CA THR A 267 22.48 -12.01 -4.54
C THR A 267 22.38 -11.77 -6.06
N MET A 268 23.04 -10.72 -6.53
CA MET A 268 23.09 -10.43 -7.97
C MET A 268 23.81 -11.56 -8.70
N LEU A 269 23.17 -12.05 -9.73
CA LEU A 269 23.70 -13.05 -10.65
C LEU A 269 24.54 -12.36 -11.75
N PRO A 270 25.41 -13.11 -12.44
CA PRO A 270 26.11 -12.56 -13.58
C PRO A 270 25.15 -11.91 -14.59
N ALA A 271 25.41 -10.66 -14.90
CA ALA A 271 24.71 -9.90 -15.93
C ALA A 271 25.72 -9.00 -16.63
N ALA A 272 25.50 -8.75 -17.93
CA ALA A 272 26.37 -7.93 -18.75
C ALA A 272 25.54 -6.82 -19.41
N LEU A 273 25.81 -5.57 -19.05
CA LEU A 273 25.06 -4.39 -19.47
C LEU A 273 25.84 -3.63 -20.54
N ALA A 274 25.15 -3.26 -21.62
CA ALA A 274 25.72 -2.33 -22.60
C ALA A 274 25.70 -0.90 -22.01
N ALA A 275 26.85 -0.26 -22.03
CA ALA A 275 27.01 1.12 -21.57
C ALA A 275 27.78 1.96 -22.60
N GLU A 276 27.48 3.24 -22.64
CA GLU A 276 28.23 4.23 -23.45
C GLU A 276 28.98 5.16 -22.49
N LEU A 277 30.28 5.27 -22.66
CA LEU A 277 31.13 6.14 -21.86
C LEU A 277 31.61 7.33 -22.73
N GLY A 278 31.50 8.54 -22.21
CA GLY A 278 32.02 9.74 -22.86
C GLY A 278 33.55 9.75 -22.88
N ASP A 279 34.16 10.43 -23.91
CA ASP A 279 35.61 10.58 -24.03
C ASP A 279 36.18 11.51 -22.95
N PRO A 280 36.93 10.99 -21.96
CA PRO A 280 37.47 11.82 -20.90
C PRO A 280 38.51 12.84 -21.38
N LYS A 281 39.17 12.61 -22.51
CA LYS A 281 40.15 13.53 -23.06
C LYS A 281 39.52 14.71 -23.76
N ALA A 282 38.38 14.52 -24.38
CA ALA A 282 37.68 15.55 -25.15
C ALA A 282 36.89 16.51 -24.25
N LEU A 283 36.39 16.06 -23.11
CA LEU A 283 35.44 16.83 -22.29
C LEU A 283 36.09 17.73 -21.26
N GLY A 284 37.31 17.45 -20.79
CA GLY A 284 38.01 18.27 -19.79
C GLY A 284 37.25 18.43 -18.45
N GLY A 285 36.21 17.67 -18.21
CA GLY A 285 35.31 17.74 -17.04
C GLY A 285 34.75 16.37 -16.64
N PRO A 286 33.58 16.30 -16.03
CA PRO A 286 32.93 15.05 -15.70
C PRO A 286 32.70 14.18 -16.92
N ILE A 287 32.97 12.90 -16.81
CA ILE A 287 32.79 11.90 -17.87
C ILE A 287 31.36 11.37 -17.74
N ALA A 288 30.52 11.59 -18.73
CA ALA A 288 29.18 11.01 -18.77
C ALA A 288 29.26 9.51 -19.08
N PHE A 289 28.34 8.74 -18.52
CA PHE A 289 28.05 7.39 -19.00
C PHE A 289 26.55 7.12 -18.99
N THR A 290 26.10 6.25 -19.89
CA THR A 290 24.69 5.92 -20.08
C THR A 290 24.55 4.41 -20.19
N ILE A 291 23.60 3.83 -19.47
CA ILE A 291 23.11 2.47 -19.67
C ILE A 291 21.72 2.62 -20.28
N ARG A 292 21.54 2.07 -21.50
CA ARG A 292 20.28 2.23 -22.24
C ARG A 292 19.14 1.43 -21.61
N LYS A 293 17.91 1.91 -21.75
CA LYS A 293 16.71 1.21 -21.33
C LYS A 293 16.62 -0.20 -21.94
N GLY A 294 15.89 -1.09 -21.30
CA GLY A 294 15.79 -2.50 -21.65
C GLY A 294 16.99 -3.36 -21.21
N GLN A 295 18.05 -2.74 -20.66
CA GLN A 295 19.13 -3.50 -20.02
C GLN A 295 18.66 -3.99 -18.65
N ARG A 296 18.99 -5.23 -18.30
CA ARG A 296 18.50 -5.86 -17.07
C ARG A 296 19.59 -6.54 -16.24
N MET A 297 19.46 -6.43 -14.96
CA MET A 297 20.22 -7.16 -13.96
C MET A 297 19.34 -8.27 -13.39
N LYS A 298 19.97 -9.31 -12.88
CA LYS A 298 19.32 -10.51 -12.36
C LYS A 298 19.83 -10.79 -10.96
N ALA A 299 18.95 -11.24 -10.07
CA ALA A 299 19.31 -11.62 -8.71
C ALA A 299 18.60 -12.93 -8.33
N THR A 300 19.17 -13.63 -7.35
CA THR A 300 18.59 -14.90 -6.87
C THR A 300 17.20 -14.70 -6.31
N GLY A 301 16.35 -15.69 -6.48
CA GLY A 301 14.98 -15.68 -5.97
C GLY A 301 14.90 -15.72 -4.44
N LEU A 302 13.72 -15.33 -3.98
CA LEU A 302 13.35 -15.33 -2.56
C LEU A 302 12.23 -16.35 -2.32
N ASP A 303 12.32 -17.06 -1.21
CA ASP A 303 11.18 -17.80 -0.66
C ASP A 303 10.39 -16.87 0.24
N VAL A 304 9.15 -16.55 -0.15
CA VAL A 304 8.31 -15.67 0.67
C VAL A 304 7.82 -16.43 1.89
N LYS A 305 8.22 -15.96 3.06
CA LYS A 305 7.85 -16.54 4.35
C LYS A 305 7.32 -15.46 5.28
N LEU A 306 6.19 -15.71 5.91
CA LEU A 306 5.70 -14.82 6.96
C LEU A 306 6.65 -14.89 8.16
N GLY A 307 7.13 -13.73 8.60
CA GLY A 307 8.10 -13.61 9.68
C GLY A 307 9.46 -14.30 9.41
N GLY A 308 9.75 -14.68 8.16
CA GLY A 308 10.95 -15.43 7.81
C GLY A 308 10.87 -16.94 8.09
N GLU A 309 9.80 -17.46 8.68
CA GLU A 309 9.68 -18.87 9.08
C GLU A 309 8.48 -19.60 8.47
N ILE A 310 7.30 -18.97 8.40
CA ILE A 310 6.08 -19.61 7.93
C ILE A 310 6.02 -19.53 6.42
N SER A 311 6.30 -20.63 5.72
CA SER A 311 6.21 -20.70 4.27
C SER A 311 4.77 -20.49 3.80
N VAL A 312 4.60 -19.62 2.83
CA VAL A 312 3.31 -19.36 2.18
C VAL A 312 3.18 -20.04 0.81
N GLY A 313 4.17 -20.86 0.46
CA GLY A 313 4.17 -21.58 -0.80
C GLY A 313 4.42 -20.68 -2.02
N LEU A 314 4.97 -19.49 -1.81
CA LEU A 314 5.35 -18.55 -2.85
C LEU A 314 6.86 -18.45 -2.96
N THR A 315 7.38 -18.65 -4.17
CA THR A 315 8.76 -18.31 -4.52
C THR A 315 8.72 -17.22 -5.59
N THR A 316 9.69 -16.34 -5.59
CA THR A 316 9.78 -15.32 -6.64
C THR A 316 10.42 -15.91 -7.92
N GLY A 317 11.11 -17.05 -7.84
CA GLY A 317 12.10 -17.37 -8.85
C GLY A 317 13.16 -16.27 -8.88
N ASP A 318 13.97 -16.20 -9.90
CA ASP A 318 14.94 -15.11 -10.03
C ASP A 318 14.23 -13.74 -10.08
N ILE A 319 14.86 -12.73 -9.49
CA ILE A 319 14.37 -11.35 -9.51
C ILE A 319 15.08 -10.60 -10.63
N LEU A 320 14.31 -9.90 -11.43
CA LEU A 320 14.82 -9.07 -12.52
C LEU A 320 14.67 -7.58 -12.17
N ILE A 321 15.70 -6.81 -12.50
CA ILE A 321 15.75 -5.35 -12.35
C ILE A 321 16.08 -4.80 -13.74
N GLU A 322 15.10 -4.19 -14.38
CA GLU A 322 15.21 -3.73 -15.77
C GLU A 322 15.09 -2.21 -15.86
N MET A 323 15.93 -1.58 -16.68
CA MET A 323 15.91 -0.15 -16.91
C MET A 323 14.70 0.24 -17.76
N LEU A 324 13.77 1.00 -17.19
CA LEU A 324 12.58 1.53 -17.89
C LEU A 324 12.89 2.75 -18.74
N THR A 325 13.91 3.51 -18.35
CA THR A 325 14.42 4.70 -19.03
C THR A 325 15.93 4.61 -19.12
N ASP A 326 16.55 5.47 -19.91
CA ASP A 326 18.01 5.54 -19.96
C ASP A 326 18.55 5.91 -18.57
N ALA A 327 19.40 5.04 -18.00
CA ALA A 327 20.10 5.31 -16.76
C ALA A 327 21.31 6.19 -17.06
N GLY A 328 21.34 7.36 -16.44
CA GLY A 328 22.38 8.37 -16.67
C GLY A 328 23.34 8.48 -15.50
N GLY A 329 24.63 8.47 -15.77
CA GLY A 329 25.66 8.62 -14.76
C GLY A 329 26.78 9.56 -15.20
N ARG A 330 27.61 9.90 -14.25
CA ARG A 330 28.86 10.67 -14.47
C ARG A 330 29.94 10.24 -13.51
N LEU A 331 31.16 10.25 -14.02
CA LEU A 331 32.38 10.07 -13.27
C LEU A 331 33.08 11.44 -13.15
N TYR A 332 33.44 11.83 -11.95
CA TYR A 332 34.05 13.13 -11.74
C TYR A 332 35.00 13.10 -10.54
N ARG A 333 35.76 14.16 -10.39
CA ARG A 333 36.71 14.27 -9.27
C ARG A 333 35.97 14.16 -7.96
N ASN A 334 36.48 13.31 -7.07
CA ASN A 334 35.87 13.09 -5.76
C ASN A 334 35.77 14.43 -4.99
N PRO A 335 34.55 14.90 -4.64
CA PRO A 335 34.36 16.18 -3.96
C PRO A 335 34.94 16.19 -2.55
N HIS A 336 35.20 15.04 -1.98
CA HIS A 336 35.77 14.88 -0.63
C HIS A 336 37.31 14.95 -0.65
N GLN A 337 37.92 15.19 -1.81
CA GLN A 337 39.36 15.37 -1.92
C GLN A 337 39.79 16.85 -1.93
N VAL A 338 40.76 17.18 -1.11
CA VAL A 338 41.57 18.38 -1.31
C VAL A 338 42.50 18.15 -2.52
N ALA A 339 42.94 19.23 -3.18
CA ALA A 339 43.85 19.16 -4.31
C ALA A 339 45.01 18.19 -4.02
N ASP A 340 44.94 17.02 -4.62
CA ASP A 340 45.85 15.92 -4.35
C ASP A 340 47.02 16.00 -5.33
N GLN A 341 48.22 16.24 -4.81
CA GLN A 341 49.45 16.32 -5.58
C GLN A 341 50.16 14.94 -5.72
N ARG A 342 49.55 13.85 -5.19
CA ARG A 342 50.12 12.52 -5.30
C ARG A 342 50.15 12.04 -6.76
N PRO A 343 50.99 11.07 -7.11
CA PRO A 343 50.96 10.40 -8.39
C PRO A 343 49.54 9.90 -8.70
N GLU A 344 49.20 9.81 -9.98
CA GLU A 344 47.85 9.52 -10.44
C GLU A 344 47.34 8.17 -9.91
N ASN A 345 48.20 7.17 -9.79
CA ASN A 345 47.88 5.85 -9.22
C ASN A 345 47.68 5.83 -7.70
N GLU A 346 48.01 6.89 -7.00
CA GLU A 346 47.85 7.05 -5.55
C GLU A 346 46.72 8.03 -5.19
N ARG A 347 46.05 8.60 -6.21
CA ARG A 347 44.95 9.51 -5.99
C ARG A 347 43.74 8.72 -5.54
N ALA A 348 42.85 9.36 -4.78
CA ALA A 348 41.61 8.76 -4.39
C ALA A 348 40.74 8.52 -5.63
N PRO A 349 39.82 7.52 -5.55
CA PRO A 349 38.94 7.13 -6.63
C PRO A 349 38.08 8.29 -7.13
N LEU A 350 37.69 8.26 -8.41
CA LEU A 350 36.66 9.15 -8.94
C LEU A 350 35.37 8.97 -8.17
N TYR A 351 34.56 9.98 -8.11
CA TYR A 351 33.21 9.90 -7.59
C TYR A 351 32.22 9.55 -8.71
N VAL A 352 31.15 8.82 -8.37
CA VAL A 352 30.13 8.38 -9.30
C VAL A 352 28.76 8.83 -8.82
N ASP A 353 28.00 9.41 -9.70
CA ASP A 353 26.54 9.53 -9.58
C ASP A 353 25.89 8.70 -10.70
N LEU A 354 24.87 7.93 -10.36
CA LEU A 354 24.04 7.18 -11.28
C LEU A 354 22.58 7.34 -10.90
N SER A 355 21.74 7.70 -11.85
CA SER A 355 20.29 7.80 -11.66
C SER A 355 19.57 6.82 -12.57
N MET A 356 18.65 6.04 -12.02
CA MET A 356 17.96 4.94 -12.71
C MET A 356 16.45 4.99 -12.42
N ASP A 357 15.66 4.52 -13.37
CA ASP A 357 14.25 4.21 -13.22
C ASP A 357 14.06 2.75 -13.64
N VAL A 358 13.64 1.92 -12.72
CA VAL A 358 13.67 0.47 -12.92
C VAL A 358 12.32 -0.18 -12.68
N ALA A 359 12.08 -1.26 -13.41
CA ALA A 359 11.08 -2.26 -13.05
C ALA A 359 11.77 -3.35 -12.22
N VAL A 360 11.14 -3.73 -11.12
CA VAL A 360 11.53 -4.90 -10.33
C VAL A 360 10.41 -5.92 -10.47
N TYR A 361 10.74 -7.13 -10.90
CA TYR A 361 9.76 -8.18 -11.14
C TYR A 361 10.36 -9.57 -10.98
N ALA A 362 9.50 -10.58 -10.86
CA ALA A 362 9.87 -11.96 -10.62
C ALA A 362 9.75 -12.80 -11.90
N VAL A 363 10.65 -13.76 -12.06
CA VAL A 363 10.55 -14.73 -13.16
C VAL A 363 9.39 -15.70 -12.93
N ASP A 364 9.12 -16.08 -11.67
CA ASP A 364 7.93 -16.88 -11.36
C ASP A 364 6.66 -15.99 -11.43
N PRO A 365 5.67 -16.36 -12.24
CA PRO A 365 4.43 -15.61 -12.36
C PRO A 365 3.71 -15.35 -11.04
N LYS A 366 3.75 -16.29 -10.10
CA LYS A 366 3.17 -16.10 -8.77
C LYS A 366 3.96 -15.10 -7.93
N GLY A 367 5.28 -15.04 -8.13
CA GLY A 367 6.13 -14.04 -7.49
C GLY A 367 5.82 -12.63 -7.97
N ASN A 368 5.42 -12.44 -9.23
CA ASN A 368 5.01 -11.14 -9.76
C ASN A 368 3.79 -10.57 -9.05
N ALA A 369 2.89 -11.40 -8.57
CA ALA A 369 1.74 -10.94 -7.80
C ALA A 369 2.13 -10.14 -6.55
N VAL A 370 3.31 -10.36 -6.00
CA VAL A 370 3.77 -9.73 -4.74
C VAL A 370 4.96 -8.79 -4.91
N LEU A 371 5.72 -8.92 -6.02
CA LEU A 371 6.99 -8.20 -6.20
C LEU A 371 6.95 -7.16 -7.32
N THR A 372 6.14 -7.36 -8.39
CA THR A 372 6.21 -6.47 -9.55
C THR A 372 5.91 -5.01 -9.20
N GLN A 373 6.83 -4.11 -9.53
CA GLN A 373 6.71 -2.68 -9.24
C GLN A 373 7.62 -1.83 -10.11
N THR A 374 7.23 -0.58 -10.29
CA THR A 374 8.05 0.47 -10.89
C THR A 374 8.69 1.29 -9.78
N VAL A 375 10.02 1.42 -9.80
CA VAL A 375 10.80 2.22 -8.85
C VAL A 375 11.51 3.32 -9.63
N LEU A 376 11.02 4.55 -9.49
CA LEU A 376 11.59 5.72 -10.15
C LEU A 376 12.56 6.46 -9.23
N GLY A 377 13.47 7.22 -9.85
CA GLY A 377 14.38 8.13 -9.15
C GLY A 377 15.39 7.43 -8.24
N VAL A 378 15.77 6.20 -8.54
CA VAL A 378 16.84 5.51 -7.79
C VAL A 378 18.15 6.27 -8.00
N GLN A 379 18.69 6.83 -6.93
CA GLN A 379 19.97 7.52 -6.93
C GLN A 379 21.02 6.62 -6.29
N ALA A 380 22.01 6.24 -7.10
CA ALA A 380 23.19 5.52 -6.66
C ALA A 380 24.38 6.47 -6.67
N SER A 381 25.19 6.43 -5.62
CA SER A 381 26.39 7.25 -5.51
C SER A 381 27.54 6.39 -5.03
N GLY A 382 28.75 6.68 -5.47
CA GLY A 382 29.87 5.84 -5.11
C GLY A 382 31.19 6.29 -5.67
N THR A 383 32.08 5.31 -5.92
CA THR A 383 33.42 5.56 -6.42
C THR A 383 33.72 4.70 -7.65
N ALA A 384 34.64 5.17 -8.46
CA ALA A 384 35.16 4.42 -9.60
C ALA A 384 36.69 4.41 -9.59
N VAL A 385 37.26 3.25 -9.88
CA VAL A 385 38.70 3.02 -9.95
C VAL A 385 39.02 2.43 -11.32
N GLY A 386 39.94 3.05 -12.03
CA GLY A 386 40.50 2.51 -13.26
C GLY A 386 41.89 1.89 -13.00
N SER A 387 42.08 0.63 -13.34
CA SER A 387 43.37 -0.05 -13.25
C SER A 387 43.48 -1.07 -14.39
N ASP A 388 44.65 -1.10 -15.03
CA ASP A 388 45.01 -2.10 -16.07
C ASP A 388 43.94 -2.24 -17.19
N GLY A 389 43.29 -1.14 -17.56
CA GLY A 389 42.28 -1.12 -18.60
C GLY A 389 40.89 -1.55 -18.14
N VAL A 390 40.71 -1.84 -16.86
CA VAL A 390 39.44 -2.17 -16.24
C VAL A 390 38.95 -0.98 -15.43
N LEU A 391 37.70 -0.60 -15.60
CA LEU A 391 36.99 0.38 -14.76
C LEU A 391 36.04 -0.39 -13.85
N ALA A 392 36.26 -0.30 -12.55
CA ALA A 392 35.35 -0.81 -11.51
C ALA A 392 34.54 0.36 -10.97
N ILE A 393 33.23 0.26 -11.02
CA ILE A 393 32.26 1.26 -10.55
C ILE A 393 31.50 0.64 -9.38
N GLU A 394 31.71 1.17 -8.19
CA GLU A 394 31.02 0.73 -6.99
C GLU A 394 30.12 1.84 -6.49
N THR A 395 28.83 1.55 -6.34
CA THR A 395 27.81 2.51 -5.90
C THR A 395 26.97 1.96 -4.76
N VAL A 396 26.47 2.86 -3.93
CA VAL A 396 25.45 2.57 -2.91
C VAL A 396 24.16 3.23 -3.34
N ALA A 397 23.10 2.44 -3.40
CA ALA A 397 21.73 2.89 -3.67
C ALA A 397 20.81 2.46 -2.54
N SER A 398 19.77 3.24 -2.31
CA SER A 398 18.68 2.86 -1.41
C SER A 398 17.38 2.83 -2.20
N MET A 399 16.69 1.70 -2.17
CA MET A 399 15.41 1.50 -2.84
C MET A 399 14.35 1.08 -1.81
N GLU A 400 13.15 1.58 -1.97
CA GLU A 400 11.99 1.11 -1.22
C GLU A 400 11.22 0.12 -2.09
N LEU A 401 11.35 -1.16 -1.78
CA LEU A 401 10.60 -2.22 -2.45
C LEU A 401 9.32 -2.51 -1.69
N GLY A 402 8.17 -2.46 -2.33
CA GLY A 402 6.92 -2.97 -1.79
C GLY A 402 6.88 -4.49 -1.91
N LEU A 403 6.60 -5.19 -0.82
CA LEU A 403 6.36 -6.63 -0.80
C LEU A 403 5.15 -6.89 0.08
N LEU A 404 4.11 -7.54 -0.44
CA LEU A 404 2.88 -7.83 0.31
C LEU A 404 2.24 -6.58 0.94
N GLY A 405 2.19 -5.46 0.24
CA GLY A 405 1.58 -4.22 0.72
C GLY A 405 2.33 -3.49 1.84
N VAL A 406 3.41 -4.07 2.33
CA VAL A 406 4.29 -3.39 3.28
C VAL A 406 5.34 -2.62 2.50
N THR A 407 5.40 -1.31 2.70
CA THR A 407 6.55 -0.54 2.25
C THR A 407 7.77 -1.07 3.00
N ALA A 408 8.71 -1.64 2.24
CA ALA A 408 9.92 -2.15 2.80
C ALA A 408 10.68 -1.12 3.62
N ALA A 409 11.35 -1.59 4.65
CA ALA A 409 12.59 -0.93 5.03
C ALA A 409 13.45 -0.75 3.76
N PRO A 410 14.09 0.41 3.56
CA PRO A 410 14.87 0.62 2.35
C PRO A 410 15.91 -0.45 2.19
N THR A 411 15.91 -1.05 1.02
CA THR A 411 16.94 -1.98 0.62
C THR A 411 18.16 -1.16 0.23
N ASN A 412 19.25 -1.30 0.98
CA ASN A 412 20.53 -0.70 0.59
C ASN A 412 21.31 -1.72 -0.24
N LEU A 413 21.54 -1.37 -1.49
CA LEU A 413 22.30 -2.16 -2.45
C LEU A 413 23.67 -1.55 -2.64
N VAL A 414 24.74 -2.31 -2.41
CA VAL A 414 26.08 -2.00 -2.92
C VAL A 414 26.19 -2.67 -4.28
N LEU A 415 26.02 -1.88 -5.34
CA LEU A 415 26.13 -2.36 -6.70
C LEU A 415 27.54 -2.11 -7.23
N GLU A 416 28.21 -3.16 -7.61
CA GLU A 416 29.50 -3.07 -8.30
C GLU A 416 29.43 -3.62 -9.72
N LEU A 417 29.84 -2.80 -10.66
CA LEU A 417 29.93 -3.07 -12.08
C LEU A 417 31.40 -2.94 -12.52
N ILE A 418 31.85 -3.91 -13.30
CA ILE A 418 33.23 -3.94 -13.82
C ILE A 418 33.17 -3.95 -15.35
N THR A 419 34.00 -3.11 -16.02
CA THR A 419 34.15 -3.22 -17.47
C THR A 419 34.84 -4.53 -17.81
N ASP A 420 34.27 -5.26 -18.77
CA ASP A 420 34.80 -6.52 -19.27
C ASP A 420 34.83 -6.49 -20.80
N PRO A 421 36.04 -6.32 -21.42
CA PRO A 421 36.15 -6.25 -22.87
C PRO A 421 35.85 -7.57 -23.56
N ASN A 422 35.78 -8.68 -22.82
CA ASN A 422 35.49 -10.01 -23.37
C ASN A 422 34.03 -10.40 -23.20
N ALA A 423 33.27 -9.67 -22.38
CA ALA A 423 31.84 -9.92 -22.20
C ALA A 423 31.04 -9.35 -23.40
N HIS A 424 29.95 -10.00 -23.69
CA HIS A 424 28.94 -9.51 -24.61
C HIS A 424 27.74 -9.08 -23.79
N ALA A 425 27.20 -7.92 -24.08
CA ALA A 425 26.01 -7.43 -23.40
C ALA A 425 24.83 -8.39 -23.63
N ASP A 426 24.09 -8.61 -22.56
CA ASP A 426 22.85 -9.37 -22.64
C ASP A 426 21.83 -8.57 -23.46
N THR A 427 21.34 -9.16 -24.53
CA THR A 427 20.31 -8.56 -25.39
C THR A 427 19.01 -9.30 -25.20
N ASP A 428 17.96 -8.56 -24.91
CA ASP A 428 16.63 -9.13 -24.90
C ASP A 428 16.07 -9.32 -26.30
N SER A 429 15.77 -10.56 -26.65
CA SER A 429 15.16 -10.95 -27.92
C SER A 429 13.88 -11.80 -27.72
N ALA A 430 13.48 -11.98 -26.47
CA ALA A 430 12.28 -12.71 -26.15
C ALA A 430 11.04 -11.81 -26.34
N ALA A 431 9.94 -12.38 -26.80
CA ALA A 431 8.70 -11.62 -26.87
C ALA A 431 8.00 -11.65 -25.51
N PRO A 432 7.36 -10.54 -25.10
CA PRO A 432 6.57 -10.52 -23.87
C PRO A 432 5.40 -11.49 -23.98
N ALA A 433 5.00 -12.05 -22.85
CA ALA A 433 3.88 -12.97 -22.74
C ALA A 433 2.90 -12.51 -21.64
N LEU A 434 1.61 -12.66 -21.90
CA LEU A 434 0.57 -12.47 -20.90
C LEU A 434 0.63 -13.59 -19.85
N VAL A 435 0.76 -13.24 -18.59
CA VAL A 435 0.85 -14.17 -17.46
C VAL A 435 -0.48 -14.28 -16.72
N ALA A 436 -1.07 -13.14 -16.36
CA ALA A 436 -2.32 -13.08 -15.63
C ALA A 436 -3.03 -11.75 -15.89
N SER A 437 -4.29 -11.67 -15.48
CA SER A 437 -5.05 -10.44 -15.43
C SER A 437 -5.96 -10.38 -14.21
N MET A 438 -6.19 -9.17 -13.72
CA MET A 438 -7.22 -8.87 -12.74
C MET A 438 -8.11 -7.73 -13.27
N PRO A 439 -9.38 -8.01 -13.59
CA PRO A 439 -10.07 -9.28 -13.38
C PRO A 439 -9.54 -10.41 -14.28
N SER A 440 -9.73 -11.65 -13.83
CA SER A 440 -9.47 -12.82 -14.66
C SER A 440 -10.42 -12.86 -15.86
N LEU A 441 -10.02 -13.56 -16.91
CA LEU A 441 -10.86 -13.70 -18.11
C LEU A 441 -12.25 -14.27 -17.74
N GLY A 442 -13.29 -13.55 -18.15
CA GLY A 442 -14.68 -13.94 -17.90
C GLY A 442 -15.18 -13.65 -16.48
N ALA A 443 -14.41 -12.92 -15.67
CA ALA A 443 -14.84 -12.53 -14.33
C ALA A 443 -16.13 -11.70 -14.40
N ASN A 444 -17.01 -11.96 -13.48
CA ASN A 444 -18.18 -11.14 -13.19
C ASN A 444 -17.89 -10.33 -11.93
N GLU A 445 -18.44 -9.13 -11.80
CA GLU A 445 -18.29 -8.30 -10.60
C GLU A 445 -16.98 -7.51 -10.45
N GLN A 446 -16.32 -7.15 -11.56
CA GLN A 446 -15.23 -6.17 -11.50
C GLN A 446 -15.75 -4.81 -11.01
N PRO A 447 -15.24 -4.24 -9.92
CA PRO A 447 -15.67 -2.92 -9.43
C PRO A 447 -15.57 -1.86 -10.53
N VAL A 448 -16.58 -0.97 -10.58
CA VAL A 448 -16.73 -0.01 -11.68
C VAL A 448 -15.64 1.06 -11.74
N ASP A 449 -14.96 1.32 -10.63
CA ASP A 449 -13.86 2.29 -10.49
C ASP A 449 -12.48 1.64 -10.37
N ALA A 450 -12.41 0.31 -10.28
CA ALA A 450 -11.15 -0.40 -10.16
C ALA A 450 -10.39 -0.42 -11.50
N GLY A 451 -9.05 -0.37 -11.40
CA GLY A 451 -8.17 -0.60 -12.53
C GLY A 451 -8.21 -2.05 -12.99
N ILE A 452 -8.03 -2.26 -14.27
CA ILE A 452 -7.83 -3.57 -14.87
C ILE A 452 -6.33 -3.79 -14.97
N GLU A 453 -5.80 -4.73 -14.19
CA GLU A 453 -4.39 -5.03 -14.18
C GLU A 453 -4.06 -6.20 -15.10
N ILE A 454 -3.01 -6.04 -15.90
CA ILE A 454 -2.55 -7.03 -16.86
C ILE A 454 -1.08 -7.29 -16.58
N ILE A 455 -0.76 -8.53 -16.21
CA ILE A 455 0.57 -8.94 -15.79
C ILE A 455 1.24 -9.67 -16.94
N PHE A 456 2.41 -9.21 -17.32
CA PHE A 456 3.29 -9.82 -18.30
C PHE A 456 4.48 -10.50 -17.59
N ASN A 457 5.24 -11.28 -18.33
CA ASN A 457 6.50 -11.86 -17.85
C ASN A 457 7.63 -10.81 -17.76
N GLU A 458 7.44 -9.61 -18.34
CA GLU A 458 8.42 -8.52 -18.41
C GLU A 458 7.73 -7.17 -18.66
N PRO A 459 8.43 -6.03 -18.44
CA PRO A 459 7.88 -4.69 -18.62
C PRO A 459 7.50 -4.39 -20.07
N ILE A 460 6.41 -3.64 -20.24
CA ILE A 460 5.87 -3.24 -21.55
C ILE A 460 6.22 -1.78 -21.86
N ASP A 461 6.52 -1.49 -23.13
CA ASP A 461 6.63 -0.11 -23.63
C ASP A 461 5.28 0.60 -23.48
N LEU A 462 5.20 1.41 -22.43
CA LEU A 462 3.98 2.10 -22.01
C LEU A 462 3.48 3.08 -23.09
N GLU A 463 4.40 3.77 -23.81
CA GLU A 463 3.99 4.74 -24.82
C GLU A 463 3.42 4.06 -26.06
N ARG A 464 3.96 2.93 -26.44
CA ARG A 464 3.41 2.12 -27.53
C ARG A 464 2.03 1.58 -27.17
N ALA A 465 1.88 1.10 -25.92
CA ALA A 465 0.58 0.67 -25.41
C ALA A 465 -0.43 1.83 -25.42
N ARG A 466 -0.04 3.04 -24.98
CA ARG A 466 -0.85 4.27 -24.98
C ARG A 466 -1.21 4.76 -26.39
N ALA A 467 -0.35 4.56 -27.38
CA ALA A 467 -0.61 4.94 -28.76
C ALA A 467 -1.71 4.13 -29.47
N GLY A 468 -2.44 3.30 -28.71
CA GLY A 468 -3.52 2.44 -29.18
C GLY A 468 -3.18 0.95 -29.19
N GLY A 469 -1.97 0.59 -28.77
CA GLY A 469 -1.55 -0.80 -28.62
C GLY A 469 -2.40 -1.56 -27.60
N MET A 470 -2.87 -0.87 -26.55
CA MET A 470 -3.76 -1.42 -25.53
C MET A 470 -4.94 -0.47 -25.29
N ARG A 471 -6.17 -0.99 -25.28
CA ARG A 471 -7.37 -0.17 -25.08
C ARG A 471 -8.50 -0.94 -24.42
N LEU A 472 -9.27 -0.24 -23.62
CA LEU A 472 -10.52 -0.74 -23.03
C LEU A 472 -11.67 -0.47 -24.00
N GLU A 473 -12.52 -1.46 -24.23
CA GLU A 473 -13.68 -1.38 -25.09
C GLU A 473 -14.92 -1.98 -24.42
N THR A 474 -16.10 -1.48 -24.76
CA THR A 474 -17.35 -2.19 -24.50
C THR A 474 -17.42 -3.47 -25.34
N ALA A 475 -18.32 -4.40 -25.01
CA ALA A 475 -18.56 -5.58 -25.84
C ALA A 475 -18.93 -5.24 -27.31
N ALA A 476 -19.55 -4.08 -27.56
CA ALA A 476 -19.87 -3.56 -28.88
C ALA A 476 -18.67 -2.96 -29.65
N GLY A 477 -17.48 -2.86 -29.03
CA GLY A 477 -16.29 -2.31 -29.66
C GLY A 477 -16.11 -0.81 -29.49
N THR A 478 -16.92 -0.15 -28.69
CA THR A 478 -16.75 1.29 -28.39
C THR A 478 -15.60 1.46 -27.41
N VAL A 479 -14.61 2.31 -27.77
CA VAL A 479 -13.47 2.60 -26.91
C VAL A 479 -13.92 3.36 -25.67
N VAL A 480 -13.50 2.91 -24.50
CA VAL A 480 -13.73 3.55 -23.22
C VAL A 480 -12.49 4.37 -22.85
N PRO A 481 -12.62 5.69 -22.62
CA PRO A 481 -11.50 6.51 -22.21
C PRO A 481 -10.80 5.94 -20.95
N SER A 482 -9.53 5.67 -21.06
CA SER A 482 -8.74 5.06 -19.98
C SER A 482 -7.30 5.56 -20.02
N VAL A 483 -6.61 5.47 -18.89
CA VAL A 483 -5.20 5.78 -18.73
C VAL A 483 -4.45 4.48 -18.45
N LEU A 484 -3.25 4.36 -18.99
CA LEU A 484 -2.35 3.21 -18.75
C LEU A 484 -1.24 3.62 -17.78
N GLU A 485 -1.04 2.81 -16.76
CA GLU A 485 -0.01 2.96 -15.74
C GLU A 485 0.94 1.77 -15.76
N SER A 486 2.24 2.01 -15.55
CA SER A 486 3.24 0.93 -15.47
C SER A 486 3.50 0.56 -14.01
N HIS A 487 3.44 -0.72 -13.70
CA HIS A 487 3.78 -1.31 -12.41
C HIS A 487 4.75 -2.48 -12.61
N GLY A 488 6.01 -2.16 -12.97
CA GLY A 488 7.00 -3.20 -13.28
C GLY A 488 6.59 -3.99 -14.52
N ALA A 489 6.38 -5.29 -14.38
CA ALA A 489 5.90 -6.16 -15.45
C ALA A 489 4.37 -6.14 -15.62
N ALA A 490 3.65 -5.30 -14.90
CA ALA A 490 2.22 -5.13 -15.05
C ALA A 490 1.85 -3.78 -15.66
N VAL A 491 0.73 -3.74 -16.38
CA VAL A 491 0.08 -2.52 -16.87
C VAL A 491 -1.31 -2.45 -16.27
N VAL A 492 -1.64 -1.33 -15.66
CA VAL A 492 -2.98 -1.06 -15.15
C VAL A 492 -3.74 -0.15 -16.12
N VAL A 493 -4.86 -0.63 -16.62
CA VAL A 493 -5.79 0.13 -17.45
C VAL A 493 -6.85 0.74 -16.53
N ARG A 494 -6.79 2.05 -16.29
CA ARG A 494 -7.77 2.75 -15.45
C ARG A 494 -8.78 3.53 -16.29
N PRO A 495 -10.07 3.23 -16.17
CA PRO A 495 -11.11 4.06 -16.75
C PRO A 495 -11.04 5.50 -16.21
N VAL A 496 -11.20 6.49 -17.08
CA VAL A 496 -11.22 7.93 -16.68
C VAL A 496 -12.47 8.26 -15.84
N ALA A 497 -13.58 7.56 -16.10
CA ALA A 497 -14.80 7.64 -15.33
C ALA A 497 -15.23 6.22 -14.91
N PRO A 498 -15.99 6.07 -13.82
CA PRO A 498 -16.52 4.77 -13.42
C PRO A 498 -17.25 4.08 -14.59
N LEU A 499 -17.03 2.78 -14.72
CA LEU A 499 -17.70 1.95 -15.72
C LEU A 499 -19.20 1.84 -15.42
N ALA A 500 -20.00 1.56 -16.43
CA ALA A 500 -21.42 1.31 -16.22
C ALA A 500 -21.62 -0.07 -15.54
N TYR A 501 -22.58 -0.13 -14.63
CA TYR A 501 -22.99 -1.40 -14.01
C TYR A 501 -23.61 -2.37 -15.02
N SER A 502 -23.61 -3.67 -14.70
CA SER A 502 -24.22 -4.74 -15.50
C SER A 502 -23.74 -4.75 -16.96
N THR A 503 -22.53 -4.31 -17.22
CA THR A 503 -22.00 -4.08 -18.57
C THR A 503 -20.74 -4.92 -18.80
N SER A 504 -20.65 -5.54 -19.98
CA SER A 504 -19.50 -6.31 -20.39
C SER A 504 -18.48 -5.42 -21.11
N TYR A 505 -17.24 -5.57 -20.72
CA TYR A 505 -16.08 -4.85 -21.25
C TYR A 505 -14.98 -5.82 -21.68
N ARG A 506 -14.03 -5.33 -22.46
CA ARG A 506 -12.84 -6.10 -22.83
C ARG A 506 -11.63 -5.19 -22.99
N VAL A 507 -10.45 -5.70 -22.62
CA VAL A 507 -9.17 -5.06 -22.96
C VAL A 507 -8.63 -5.73 -24.20
N VAL A 508 -8.37 -4.94 -25.22
CA VAL A 508 -7.81 -5.37 -26.52
C VAL A 508 -6.35 -4.96 -26.60
N MET A 509 -5.48 -5.92 -26.93
CA MET A 509 -4.05 -5.74 -27.14
C MET A 509 -3.72 -6.01 -28.62
N SER A 510 -3.28 -4.99 -29.36
CA SER A 510 -3.06 -5.10 -30.81
C SER A 510 -1.65 -4.76 -31.28
N ASP A 511 -0.94 -3.88 -30.59
CA ASP A 511 0.44 -3.50 -30.90
C ASP A 511 1.20 -3.20 -29.60
N VAL A 512 1.32 -4.21 -28.77
CA VAL A 512 2.06 -4.17 -27.51
C VAL A 512 3.46 -4.72 -27.76
N ALA A 513 4.47 -4.13 -27.15
CA ALA A 513 5.83 -4.63 -27.15
C ALA A 513 6.47 -4.42 -25.77
N ASP A 514 7.55 -5.13 -25.47
CA ASP A 514 8.38 -4.87 -24.30
C ASP A 514 9.23 -3.60 -24.47
N VAL A 515 10.04 -3.27 -23.47
CA VAL A 515 10.91 -2.09 -23.46
C VAL A 515 12.05 -2.23 -24.50
N ALA A 516 12.44 -3.48 -24.84
CA ALA A 516 13.45 -3.78 -25.85
C ALA A 516 12.89 -3.71 -27.30
N GLY A 517 11.57 -3.68 -27.46
CA GLY A 517 10.87 -3.55 -28.74
C GLY A 517 10.35 -4.87 -29.32
N ASN A 518 10.49 -6.01 -28.64
CA ASN A 518 9.95 -7.29 -29.08
C ASN A 518 8.42 -7.28 -28.93
N LYS A 519 7.70 -7.74 -29.97
CA LYS A 519 6.24 -7.63 -30.01
C LYS A 519 5.56 -8.78 -29.29
N LEU A 520 4.53 -8.43 -28.51
CA LEU A 520 3.60 -9.41 -27.95
C LEU A 520 2.92 -10.22 -29.08
N PRO A 521 2.94 -11.56 -29.02
CA PRO A 521 2.14 -12.39 -29.91
C PRO A 521 0.65 -12.05 -29.82
N SER A 522 -0.11 -12.35 -30.87
CA SER A 522 -1.57 -12.13 -30.86
C SER A 522 -2.22 -12.85 -29.67
N THR A 523 -2.98 -12.13 -28.88
CA THR A 523 -3.70 -12.63 -27.70
C THR A 523 -5.21 -12.39 -27.85
N ASN A 524 -6.01 -13.22 -27.17
CA ASN A 524 -7.43 -12.98 -27.06
C ASN A 524 -7.68 -11.77 -26.14
N PRO A 525 -8.72 -10.95 -26.41
CA PRO A 525 -9.10 -9.89 -25.51
C PRO A 525 -9.47 -10.42 -24.11
N ILE A 526 -9.11 -9.69 -23.08
CA ILE A 526 -9.50 -9.99 -21.70
C ILE A 526 -10.89 -9.41 -21.47
N SER A 527 -11.89 -10.26 -21.38
CA SER A 527 -13.29 -9.86 -21.17
C SER A 527 -13.71 -10.02 -19.73
N PHE A 528 -14.52 -9.10 -19.23
CA PHE A 528 -15.10 -9.12 -17.89
C PHE A 528 -16.47 -8.40 -17.89
N THR A 529 -17.20 -8.55 -16.79
CA THR A 529 -18.48 -7.86 -16.58
C THR A 529 -18.47 -7.13 -15.25
N THR A 530 -19.01 -5.94 -15.21
CA THR A 530 -19.19 -5.15 -14.00
C THR A 530 -20.36 -5.68 -13.16
N PRO A 531 -20.37 -5.41 -11.84
CA PRO A 531 -21.42 -5.87 -10.95
C PRO A 531 -22.81 -5.45 -11.40
N ARG A 532 -23.80 -6.19 -10.96
CA ARG A 532 -25.17 -5.79 -11.06
C ARG A 532 -25.40 -4.51 -10.26
N LEU A 533 -26.18 -3.60 -10.75
CA LEU A 533 -26.54 -2.41 -9.99
C LEU A 533 -27.29 -2.86 -8.73
N VAL A 534 -26.72 -2.56 -7.57
CA VAL A 534 -27.38 -2.74 -6.28
C VAL A 534 -28.62 -1.85 -6.22
N ASN A 535 -29.65 -2.26 -5.48
CA ASN A 535 -30.86 -1.48 -5.29
C ASN A 535 -30.50 -0.05 -4.82
N THR A 536 -30.90 0.91 -5.63
CA THR A 536 -30.63 2.33 -5.39
C THR A 536 -31.38 2.88 -4.18
N ASP A 537 -32.34 2.13 -3.66
CA ASP A 537 -33.19 2.51 -2.53
C ASP A 537 -32.60 2.06 -1.17
N ALA A 538 -31.57 1.18 -1.18
CA ALA A 538 -30.91 0.79 0.06
C ALA A 538 -30.07 1.94 0.64
N PRO A 539 -30.16 2.22 1.93
CA PRO A 539 -29.37 3.26 2.57
C PRO A 539 -27.87 2.91 2.54
N LEU A 540 -27.02 3.94 2.48
CA LEU A 540 -25.59 3.78 2.68
C LEU A 540 -25.33 3.45 4.15
N THR A 541 -24.74 2.28 4.45
CA THR A 541 -24.33 1.90 5.80
C THR A 541 -22.83 1.71 5.88
N VAL A 542 -22.26 1.89 7.07
CA VAL A 542 -20.84 1.59 7.33
C VAL A 542 -20.72 0.11 7.65
N THR A 543 -19.88 -0.61 6.93
CA THR A 543 -19.56 -2.03 7.18
C THR A 543 -18.33 -2.21 8.06
N ALA A 544 -17.39 -1.25 8.00
CA ALA A 544 -16.26 -1.18 8.94
C ALA A 544 -15.77 0.26 9.08
N ILE A 545 -15.20 0.58 10.23
CA ILE A 545 -14.49 1.83 10.49
C ILE A 545 -13.29 1.57 11.39
N HIS A 546 -12.15 2.09 11.01
CA HIS A 546 -10.94 2.04 11.82
C HIS A 546 -10.39 3.47 12.02
N PRO A 547 -10.17 3.92 13.26
CA PRO A 547 -10.53 3.26 14.53
C PRO A 547 -12.04 3.31 14.79
N GLY A 548 -12.57 2.35 15.52
CA GLY A 548 -13.94 2.39 15.97
C GLY A 548 -14.80 1.18 15.62
N VAL A 549 -16.11 1.39 15.64
CA VAL A 549 -17.13 0.37 15.32
C VAL A 549 -18.18 0.98 14.39
N PRO A 550 -18.77 0.20 13.47
CA PRO A 550 -19.66 0.72 12.43
C PRO A 550 -21.12 0.91 12.88
N CYS A 551 -21.32 1.29 14.13
CA CYS A 551 -22.64 1.54 14.69
C CYS A 551 -22.66 2.84 15.48
N ALA A 552 -23.80 3.50 15.53
CA ALA A 552 -24.01 4.63 16.43
C ALA A 552 -23.87 4.17 17.89
N LEU A 553 -23.11 4.92 18.68
CA LEU A 553 -22.82 4.59 20.07
C LEU A 553 -23.75 5.33 21.03
N THR A 554 -24.21 4.63 22.04
CA THR A 554 -25.03 5.16 23.13
C THR A 554 -24.47 4.79 24.50
N GLY A 555 -24.83 5.54 25.56
CA GLY A 555 -24.38 5.26 26.91
C GLY A 555 -22.91 5.57 27.15
N ALA A 556 -22.32 6.52 26.41
CA ALA A 556 -20.96 7.00 26.65
C ALA A 556 -20.80 7.53 28.08
N ASN A 557 -19.65 7.25 28.70
CA ASN A 557 -19.24 7.80 30.00
C ASN A 557 -17.73 8.13 29.94
N GLY A 558 -17.19 8.71 31.00
CA GLY A 558 -15.79 9.13 31.02
C GLY A 558 -14.74 8.03 30.79
N ALA A 559 -15.12 6.75 30.88
CA ALA A 559 -14.24 5.59 30.72
C ALA A 559 -14.54 4.79 29.44
N SER A 560 -15.69 5.00 28.81
CA SER A 560 -16.14 4.25 27.63
C SER A 560 -16.81 5.16 26.60
N PRO A 561 -16.55 4.96 25.30
CA PRO A 561 -17.28 5.62 24.22
C PRO A 561 -18.74 5.15 24.12
N GLY A 562 -19.14 4.13 24.86
CA GLY A 562 -20.49 3.56 24.88
C GLY A 562 -20.57 2.17 24.25
N ARG A 563 -21.76 1.77 23.87
CA ARG A 563 -22.09 0.54 23.14
C ARG A 563 -22.89 0.84 21.90
N CYS A 564 -22.99 -0.11 20.98
CA CYS A 564 -23.87 0.01 19.83
C CYS A 564 -25.32 0.26 20.26
N GLN A 565 -26.01 1.15 19.61
CA GLN A 565 -27.43 1.40 19.80
C GLN A 565 -28.21 0.09 19.54
N GLY A 566 -29.18 -0.23 20.38
CA GLY A 566 -29.93 -1.49 20.35
C GLY A 566 -29.28 -2.63 21.13
N GLY A 567 -28.02 -2.53 21.57
CA GLY A 567 -27.39 -3.48 22.46
C GLY A 567 -27.93 -3.35 23.91
N ALA A 568 -27.89 -4.43 24.68
CA ALA A 568 -28.32 -4.48 26.05
C ALA A 568 -27.15 -4.69 27.02
N GLY A 569 -27.36 -4.36 28.31
CA GLY A 569 -26.38 -4.67 29.34
C GLY A 569 -25.25 -3.62 29.49
N GLY A 570 -24.57 -3.70 30.67
CA GLY A 570 -23.48 -2.78 31.02
C GLY A 570 -22.08 -3.30 30.69
N ASP A 571 -21.95 -4.54 30.28
CA ASP A 571 -20.71 -5.26 30.06
C ASP A 571 -20.29 -5.33 28.57
N ASP A 572 -21.10 -4.81 27.63
CA ASP A 572 -20.78 -4.67 26.23
C ASP A 572 -20.31 -3.24 25.84
N LEU A 573 -19.89 -2.45 26.79
CA LEU A 573 -19.30 -1.13 26.58
C LEU A 573 -17.90 -1.25 25.99
N TYR A 574 -17.67 -0.52 24.89
CA TYR A 574 -16.34 -0.45 24.29
C TYR A 574 -15.34 0.31 25.15
N LYS A 575 -14.05 -0.01 24.97
CA LYS A 575 -12.95 0.79 25.51
C LYS A 575 -12.65 1.98 24.59
N SER A 576 -11.81 2.90 25.07
CA SER A 576 -11.35 4.00 24.22
C SER A 576 -10.55 3.47 23.04
N PHE A 577 -10.97 3.82 21.85
CA PHE A 577 -10.25 3.45 20.64
C PHE A 577 -8.94 4.21 20.52
N THR A 578 -7.96 3.60 19.84
CA THR A 578 -6.66 4.21 19.57
C THR A 578 -6.35 4.10 18.09
N LEU A 579 -5.59 5.06 17.55
CA LEU A 579 -5.09 5.04 16.18
C LEU A 579 -3.59 5.34 16.18
N PRO A 580 -2.75 4.44 15.67
CA PRO A 580 -1.31 4.67 15.53
C PRO A 580 -1.00 5.93 14.72
N ALA A 581 0.07 6.63 15.10
CA ALA A 581 0.44 7.92 14.52
C ALA A 581 0.68 7.85 12.99
N ASN A 582 1.06 6.70 12.49
CA ASN A 582 1.37 6.45 11.08
C ASN A 582 0.20 5.84 10.28
N GLU A 583 -0.96 5.65 10.88
CA GLU A 583 -2.13 5.07 10.20
C GLU A 583 -3.16 6.13 9.80
N SER A 584 -4.00 5.77 8.82
CA SER A 584 -5.13 6.58 8.34
C SER A 584 -6.42 6.14 9.02
N VAL A 585 -7.42 7.03 8.99
CA VAL A 585 -8.79 6.63 9.29
C VAL A 585 -9.35 5.93 8.05
N GLU A 586 -9.85 4.71 8.24
CA GLU A 586 -10.40 3.89 7.17
C GLU A 586 -11.88 3.63 7.38
N ILE A 587 -12.68 3.80 6.34
CA ILE A 587 -14.14 3.61 6.37
C ILE A 587 -14.54 2.72 5.20
N ALA A 588 -15.21 1.61 5.46
CA ALA A 588 -15.81 0.78 4.44
C ALA A 588 -17.34 0.90 4.49
N PHE A 589 -17.97 1.03 3.33
CA PHE A 589 -19.40 1.19 3.18
C PHE A 589 -20.05 -0.05 2.55
N SER A 590 -21.35 -0.20 2.69
CA SER A 590 -22.14 -1.26 2.04
C SER A 590 -22.20 -1.11 0.52
N GLN A 591 -22.06 0.11 0.02
CA GLN A 591 -22.04 0.48 -1.40
C GLN A 591 -21.10 1.67 -1.60
N PRO A 592 -20.68 2.01 -2.82
CA PRO A 592 -19.90 3.22 -3.07
C PRO A 592 -20.64 4.46 -2.60
N ALA A 593 -19.96 5.35 -1.91
CA ALA A 593 -20.51 6.66 -1.56
C ALA A 593 -20.53 7.57 -2.78
N GLN A 594 -21.54 8.42 -2.87
CA GLN A 594 -21.63 9.43 -3.93
C GLN A 594 -20.51 10.48 -3.73
N PRO A 595 -19.61 10.69 -4.70
CA PRO A 595 -18.44 11.56 -4.50
C PRO A 595 -18.78 12.97 -4.03
N GLY A 596 -19.85 13.55 -4.55
CA GLY A 596 -20.32 14.90 -4.16
C GLY A 596 -20.88 14.98 -2.73
N SER A 597 -21.22 13.85 -2.11
CA SER A 597 -21.70 13.78 -0.73
C SER A 597 -20.58 13.60 0.30
N LEU A 598 -19.38 13.17 -0.12
CA LEU A 598 -18.20 13.04 0.72
C LEU A 598 -17.51 14.41 0.87
N VAL A 599 -17.98 15.22 1.80
CA VAL A 599 -17.45 16.56 2.03
C VAL A 599 -16.66 16.58 3.34
N HIS A 600 -15.34 16.76 3.23
CA HIS A 600 -14.47 16.93 4.39
C HIS A 600 -14.74 18.28 5.07
N GLY A 601 -14.98 18.22 6.37
CA GLY A 601 -15.10 19.43 7.18
C GLY A 601 -13.73 20.03 7.49
N ILE A 602 -13.41 21.16 6.89
CA ILE A 602 -12.16 21.91 7.17
C ILE A 602 -12.29 22.88 8.36
N VAL A 603 -13.48 23.02 8.90
CA VAL A 603 -13.82 23.80 10.09
C VAL A 603 -14.69 22.95 11.01
N CYS A 604 -14.60 23.15 12.32
CA CYS A 604 -15.40 22.43 13.31
C CYS A 604 -16.89 22.36 12.94
N ASN A 605 -17.46 21.18 13.07
CA ASN A 605 -18.89 20.91 12.86
C ASN A 605 -19.43 21.15 11.44
N GLN A 606 -18.55 21.20 10.45
CA GLN A 606 -18.95 21.35 9.03
C GLN A 606 -18.60 20.09 8.22
N GLY A 607 -19.25 19.93 7.07
CA GLY A 607 -19.06 18.79 6.17
C GLY A 607 -19.86 17.56 6.61
N THR A 608 -19.91 16.57 5.72
CA THR A 608 -20.59 15.28 5.95
C THR A 608 -19.67 14.23 6.58
N VAL A 609 -18.38 14.38 6.42
CA VAL A 609 -17.34 13.60 7.10
C VAL A 609 -16.46 14.57 7.87
N ARG A 610 -16.50 14.48 9.19
CA ARG A 610 -15.80 15.41 10.08
C ARG A 610 -14.74 14.66 10.84
N ILE A 611 -13.51 15.12 10.75
CA ILE A 611 -12.38 14.60 11.51
C ILE A 611 -11.81 15.75 12.30
N GLU A 612 -11.93 15.66 13.62
CA GLU A 612 -11.77 16.79 14.52
C GLU A 612 -10.88 16.43 15.72
N GLU A 613 -9.99 17.33 16.10
CA GLU A 613 -9.36 17.34 17.42
C GLU A 613 -10.39 17.86 18.43
N ILE A 614 -10.56 17.14 19.55
CA ILE A 614 -11.58 17.46 20.56
C ILE A 614 -10.97 17.56 21.98
N ASP A 615 -11.62 18.28 22.85
CA ASP A 615 -11.30 18.32 24.27
C ASP A 615 -11.89 17.11 25.05
N GLY A 616 -11.64 17.06 26.36
CA GLY A 616 -12.17 16.01 27.24
C GLY A 616 -13.71 16.01 27.38
N ALA A 617 -14.37 17.09 26.99
CA ALA A 617 -15.83 17.23 26.97
C ALA A 617 -16.42 16.87 25.57
N GLY A 618 -15.60 16.56 24.59
CA GLY A 618 -16.01 16.28 23.21
C GLY A 618 -16.28 17.51 22.36
N THR A 619 -15.85 18.71 22.83
CA THR A 619 -15.97 19.95 22.05
C THR A 619 -14.87 20.00 20.99
N CYS A 620 -15.23 20.33 19.76
CA CYS A 620 -14.25 20.50 18.69
C CYS A 620 -13.30 21.68 18.96
N LEU A 621 -12.00 21.42 18.93
CA LEU A 621 -10.94 22.41 19.03
C LEU A 621 -10.46 22.86 17.64
N ALA A 622 -10.32 21.92 16.71
CA ALA A 622 -9.90 22.17 15.33
C ALA A 622 -10.36 21.01 14.43
N ALA A 623 -10.64 21.32 13.17
CA ALA A 623 -10.71 20.29 12.13
C ALA A 623 -9.30 19.79 11.82
N VAL A 624 -9.14 18.49 11.58
CA VAL A 624 -7.87 17.89 11.18
C VAL A 624 -7.71 18.05 9.68
N ALA A 625 -6.62 18.71 9.26
CA ALA A 625 -6.28 18.82 7.85
C ALA A 625 -5.79 17.46 7.31
N GLY A 626 -6.20 17.11 6.10
CA GLY A 626 -5.83 15.86 5.45
C GLY A 626 -6.61 15.63 4.16
N THR A 627 -6.35 14.51 3.53
CA THR A 627 -6.88 14.16 2.20
C THR A 627 -7.74 12.91 2.26
N PHE A 628 -8.88 12.92 1.54
CA PHE A 628 -9.65 11.71 1.28
C PHE A 628 -9.16 11.01 0.03
N MET A 629 -8.93 9.71 0.17
CA MET A 629 -8.74 8.81 -0.95
C MET A 629 -9.93 7.84 -0.99
N THR A 630 -10.61 7.80 -2.13
CA THR A 630 -11.78 6.92 -2.32
C THR A 630 -11.42 5.77 -3.25
N HIS A 631 -11.76 4.57 -2.86
CA HIS A 631 -11.60 3.38 -3.68
C HIS A 631 -12.83 2.48 -3.52
N ASN A 632 -13.65 2.39 -4.55
CA ASN A 632 -14.90 1.64 -4.55
C ASN A 632 -15.77 1.98 -3.32
N ARG A 633 -15.88 1.06 -2.36
CA ARG A 633 -16.66 1.21 -1.13
C ARG A 633 -15.84 1.70 0.06
N THR A 634 -14.54 1.93 -0.11
CA THR A 634 -13.66 2.37 0.96
C THR A 634 -13.28 3.83 0.80
N VAL A 635 -13.15 4.50 1.93
CA VAL A 635 -12.66 5.88 2.04
C VAL A 635 -11.59 5.91 3.10
N SER A 636 -10.38 6.33 2.69
CA SER A 636 -9.25 6.53 3.58
C SER A 636 -9.05 8.02 3.83
N PHE A 637 -8.92 8.43 5.07
CA PHE A 637 -8.49 9.79 5.41
C PHE A 637 -7.05 9.77 5.90
N VAL A 638 -6.18 10.39 5.13
CA VAL A 638 -4.75 10.54 5.46
C VAL A 638 -4.55 11.95 6.04
N PRO A 639 -4.16 12.08 7.31
CA PRO A 639 -3.90 13.39 7.91
C PRO A 639 -2.60 13.99 7.37
N ASP A 640 -2.55 15.33 7.22
CA ASP A 640 -1.33 16.05 6.79
C ASP A 640 -0.16 15.89 7.78
N ARG A 641 -0.47 15.60 9.03
CA ARG A 641 0.50 15.35 10.10
C ARG A 641 0.14 14.09 10.86
N PRO A 642 1.13 13.33 11.35
CA PRO A 642 0.87 12.18 12.21
C PRO A 642 -0.04 12.52 13.40
N TRP A 643 -0.85 11.56 13.82
CA TRP A 643 -1.66 11.71 15.03
C TRP A 643 -0.74 11.92 16.23
N VAL A 644 -1.09 12.89 17.08
CA VAL A 644 -0.30 13.16 18.27
C VAL A 644 -0.72 12.20 19.38
N VAL A 645 0.26 11.52 19.98
CA VAL A 645 0.02 10.54 21.05
C VAL A 645 -0.76 11.18 22.20
N ASP A 646 -1.75 10.46 22.72
CA ASP A 646 -2.66 10.85 23.81
C ASP A 646 -3.59 12.02 23.51
N LYS A 647 -3.54 12.63 22.33
CA LYS A 647 -4.56 13.59 21.92
C LYS A 647 -5.85 12.90 21.53
N ARG A 648 -6.97 13.57 21.81
CA ARG A 648 -8.31 13.09 21.48
C ARG A 648 -8.76 13.61 20.13
N TYR A 649 -9.32 12.70 19.33
CA TYR A 649 -9.88 13.01 18.03
C TYR A 649 -11.27 12.39 17.92
N ARG A 650 -12.05 12.88 16.95
CA ARG A 650 -13.36 12.33 16.61
C ARG A 650 -13.52 12.22 15.10
N VAL A 651 -14.04 11.08 14.66
CA VAL A 651 -14.62 10.91 13.32
C VAL A 651 -16.13 11.00 13.48
N ARG A 652 -16.79 11.81 12.66
CA ARG A 652 -18.25 11.90 12.60
C ARG A 652 -18.73 11.83 11.17
N LEU A 653 -19.65 10.91 10.89
CA LEU A 653 -20.37 10.76 9.64
C LEU A 653 -21.80 11.22 9.83
N VAL A 654 -22.28 12.10 8.95
CA VAL A 654 -23.62 12.69 9.07
C VAL A 654 -24.64 11.76 8.41
N SER A 655 -25.63 11.30 9.17
CA SER A 655 -26.75 10.51 8.66
C SER A 655 -27.71 11.36 7.85
N GLY A 656 -28.51 10.70 7.02
CA GLY A 656 -29.55 11.37 6.25
C GLY A 656 -30.94 11.28 6.93
N ASN A 657 -31.76 12.27 6.66
CA ASN A 657 -33.09 12.41 7.26
C ASN A 657 -34.23 11.94 6.38
N ASN A 658 -33.96 11.60 5.10
CA ASN A 658 -34.97 11.28 4.09
C ASN A 658 -34.57 10.05 3.27
N ASN A 659 -35.53 9.44 2.58
CA ASN A 659 -35.29 8.33 1.65
C ASN A 659 -34.49 8.74 0.39
N GLY A 660 -34.17 10.01 0.23
CA GLY A 660 -33.36 10.55 -0.85
C GLY A 660 -32.21 11.40 -0.31
N CYS A 661 -31.21 11.65 -1.14
CA CYS A 661 -30.04 12.42 -0.80
C CYS A 661 -30.33 13.92 -0.83
N SER A 662 -30.16 14.59 0.30
CA SER A 662 -30.27 16.03 0.44
C SER A 662 -28.88 16.68 0.56
N ALA A 663 -28.81 17.99 0.27
CA ALA A 663 -27.57 18.74 0.43
C ALA A 663 -27.11 18.71 1.89
N GLY A 664 -25.86 18.29 2.13
CA GLY A 664 -25.28 18.18 3.49
C GLY A 664 -25.47 16.82 4.14
N GLU A 665 -26.00 15.84 3.43
CA GLU A 665 -26.10 14.46 3.87
C GLU A 665 -25.09 13.58 3.15
N LEU A 666 -24.61 12.52 3.83
CA LEU A 666 -23.81 11.47 3.21
C LEU A 666 -24.75 10.49 2.48
N CYS A 667 -24.41 10.14 1.26
CA CYS A 667 -25.31 9.36 0.38
C CYS A 667 -24.56 8.24 -0.34
N GLY A 668 -25.29 7.16 -0.60
CA GLY A 668 -24.85 6.10 -1.48
C GLY A 668 -24.90 6.51 -2.95
N PHE A 669 -24.23 5.76 -3.80
CA PHE A 669 -24.17 5.97 -5.24
C PHE A 669 -25.57 5.98 -5.88
N GLY A 670 -26.51 5.18 -5.35
CA GLY A 670 -27.89 5.13 -5.77
C GLY A 670 -28.76 6.34 -5.38
N GLY A 671 -28.23 7.26 -4.57
CA GLY A 671 -28.93 8.46 -4.11
C GLY A 671 -29.71 8.25 -2.80
N ALA A 672 -29.65 7.10 -2.16
CA ALA A 672 -30.21 6.91 -0.83
C ALA A 672 -29.28 7.52 0.23
N ALA A 673 -29.85 8.17 1.25
CA ALA A 673 -29.10 8.77 2.34
C ALA A 673 -28.47 7.71 3.26
N ALA A 674 -27.41 8.11 3.97
CA ALA A 674 -26.75 7.21 4.91
C ALA A 674 -27.63 6.93 6.15
N SER A 675 -27.59 5.68 6.61
CA SER A 675 -28.19 5.23 7.86
C SER A 675 -27.20 4.45 8.69
N PHE A 676 -27.05 4.85 9.97
CA PHE A 676 -26.10 4.22 10.89
C PHE A 676 -26.79 3.48 12.04
N ASP A 677 -28.11 3.21 11.87
CA ASP A 677 -28.89 2.37 12.77
C ASP A 677 -29.31 1.07 12.03
N PRO A 678 -28.43 0.06 11.99
CA PRO A 678 -28.72 -1.18 11.27
C PRO A 678 -29.84 -2.01 11.90
N LEU A 679 -30.19 -1.77 13.16
CA LEU A 679 -31.28 -2.47 13.84
C LEU A 679 -32.65 -1.79 13.67
N GLY A 680 -32.70 -0.61 13.05
CA GLY A 680 -33.97 0.07 12.72
C GLY A 680 -34.78 0.55 13.94
N GLY A 681 -34.20 0.52 15.12
CA GLY A 681 -34.82 0.94 16.37
C GLY A 681 -34.64 2.43 16.62
N THR A 682 -35.27 3.31 15.84
CA THR A 682 -35.13 4.75 16.00
C THR A 682 -35.72 5.23 17.32
N THR A 683 -34.92 5.26 18.35
CA THR A 683 -35.27 5.87 19.64
C THR A 683 -35.35 7.40 19.58
N ASN A 684 -34.80 8.02 18.52
CA ASN A 684 -34.69 9.48 18.40
C ASN A 684 -35.66 10.12 17.39
N GLY A 685 -36.47 9.34 16.69
CA GLY A 685 -37.43 9.87 15.69
C GLY A 685 -36.77 10.46 14.43
N GLU A 686 -35.48 10.30 14.26
CA GLU A 686 -34.72 10.72 13.07
C GLU A 686 -34.78 9.61 12.02
N ALA A 687 -35.18 9.91 10.81
CA ALA A 687 -35.08 8.97 9.70
C ALA A 687 -33.60 8.75 9.39
N GLY A 688 -33.15 7.50 9.34
CA GLY A 688 -31.72 7.17 9.16
C GLY A 688 -30.92 7.07 10.46
N GLY A 689 -31.54 7.33 11.62
CA GLY A 689 -30.87 7.22 12.91
C GLY A 689 -29.87 8.35 13.20
N PRO A 690 -29.14 8.25 14.31
CA PRO A 690 -28.16 9.24 14.71
C PRO A 690 -26.92 9.21 13.80
N ASP A 691 -26.17 10.32 13.80
CA ASP A 691 -24.84 10.35 13.18
C ASP A 691 -23.92 9.27 13.79
N LEU A 692 -23.10 8.67 12.95
CA LEU A 692 -22.01 7.83 13.46
C LEU A 692 -20.92 8.73 14.03
N SER A 693 -20.58 8.56 15.29
CA SER A 693 -19.54 9.36 15.96
C SER A 693 -18.61 8.46 16.77
N VAL A 694 -17.35 8.41 16.36
CA VAL A 694 -16.30 7.62 17.01
C VAL A 694 -15.22 8.54 17.56
N GLN A 695 -14.86 8.36 18.81
CA GLN A 695 -13.74 9.08 19.46
C GLN A 695 -12.56 8.14 19.65
N PHE A 696 -11.35 8.65 19.43
CA PHE A 696 -10.11 7.90 19.57
C PHE A 696 -8.97 8.74 20.11
N LEU A 697 -7.93 8.07 20.59
CA LEU A 697 -6.67 8.67 21.01
C LEU A 697 -5.58 8.36 19.98
N GLY A 698 -4.76 9.35 19.68
CA GLY A 698 -3.52 9.07 18.94
C GLY A 698 -2.62 8.14 19.74
N ALA A 699 -1.94 7.20 19.06
CA ALA A 699 -1.04 6.22 19.67
C ALA A 699 0.35 6.28 19.02
N ALA A 700 1.34 5.62 19.64
CA ALA A 700 2.68 5.50 19.06
C ALA A 700 2.61 4.80 17.70
N PRO A 701 3.52 5.13 16.75
CA PRO A 701 3.57 4.48 15.45
C PRO A 701 3.87 2.98 15.59
N VAL A 702 3.29 2.18 14.72
CA VAL A 702 3.44 0.72 14.68
C VAL A 702 4.17 0.26 13.43
N LYS A 703 4.81 -0.92 13.52
CA LYS A 703 5.48 -1.61 12.41
C LYS A 703 4.70 -2.87 12.04
N SER A 704 3.47 -2.70 11.64
CA SER A 704 2.57 -3.80 11.28
C SER A 704 1.98 -3.55 9.89
N THR A 705 1.34 -4.57 9.34
CA THR A 705 0.61 -4.46 8.08
C THR A 705 -0.87 -4.38 8.37
N PHE A 706 -1.43 -3.19 8.15
CA PHE A 706 -2.86 -2.95 8.26
C PHE A 706 -3.57 -3.18 6.93
N MET A 707 -4.76 -3.81 6.96
CA MET A 707 -5.65 -3.96 5.82
C MET A 707 -7.11 -4.01 6.28
N ILE A 708 -8.01 -3.53 5.43
CA ILE A 708 -9.43 -3.87 5.55
C ILE A 708 -9.67 -5.08 4.67
N ALA A 709 -10.00 -6.23 5.27
CA ALA A 709 -10.36 -7.43 4.56
C ALA A 709 -11.89 -7.52 4.42
N ASP A 710 -12.37 -7.60 3.19
CA ASP A 710 -13.79 -7.68 2.89
C ASP A 710 -14.28 -9.13 2.93
N ALA A 711 -15.45 -9.35 3.50
CA ALA A 711 -16.21 -10.56 3.23
C ALA A 711 -16.53 -10.60 1.72
N GLY A 712 -16.20 -11.70 1.06
CA GLY A 712 -16.30 -11.87 -0.39
C GLY A 712 -17.64 -11.44 -1.02
N PRO A 713 -17.97 -11.84 -2.26
CA PRO A 713 -19.13 -11.30 -2.96
C PRO A 713 -20.41 -11.46 -2.15
N PHE A 714 -21.20 -10.40 -2.09
CA PHE A 714 -22.41 -10.34 -1.29
C PHE A 714 -23.53 -11.16 -1.96
N THR A 715 -24.19 -11.97 -1.17
CA THR A 715 -25.32 -12.79 -1.63
C THR A 715 -26.60 -11.95 -1.70
N ASP A 716 -26.80 -11.04 -0.74
CA ASP A 716 -27.87 -10.02 -0.76
C ASP A 716 -27.46 -8.90 -1.72
N ILE A 717 -27.80 -9.06 -3.00
CA ILE A 717 -27.38 -8.13 -4.06
C ILE A 717 -28.13 -6.80 -3.98
N ASN A 718 -29.37 -6.84 -3.52
CA ASN A 718 -30.20 -5.64 -3.45
C ASN A 718 -30.07 -4.88 -2.12
N GLY A 719 -29.34 -5.44 -1.14
CA GLY A 719 -29.04 -4.81 0.14
C GLY A 719 -30.27 -4.60 1.05
N ASN A 720 -31.33 -5.37 0.85
CA ASN A 720 -32.55 -5.23 1.64
C ASN A 720 -32.56 -6.05 2.92
N GLY A 721 -31.44 -6.75 3.23
CA GLY A 721 -31.29 -7.59 4.41
C GLY A 721 -31.95 -8.96 4.32
N LYS A 722 -32.44 -9.35 3.15
CA LYS A 722 -33.08 -10.64 2.87
C LYS A 722 -32.47 -11.29 1.63
N ILE A 723 -32.60 -12.58 1.50
CA ILE A 723 -32.27 -13.30 0.27
C ILE A 723 -33.54 -13.47 -0.54
N ASP A 724 -33.58 -12.82 -1.68
CA ASP A 724 -34.73 -12.83 -2.58
C ASP A 724 -34.59 -13.89 -3.67
N SER A 725 -35.71 -14.20 -4.32
CA SER A 725 -35.71 -15.13 -5.47
C SER A 725 -34.86 -14.56 -6.61
N GLY A 726 -33.81 -15.29 -7.00
CA GLY A 726 -32.88 -14.92 -8.06
C GLY A 726 -31.55 -14.35 -7.59
N GLU A 727 -31.39 -14.19 -6.29
CA GLU A 727 -30.07 -13.91 -5.69
C GLU A 727 -29.24 -15.17 -5.54
N PRO A 728 -27.92 -15.12 -5.74
CA PRO A 728 -27.08 -16.30 -5.67
C PRO A 728 -26.91 -16.75 -4.21
N LEU A 729 -27.01 -18.05 -3.95
CA LEU A 729 -26.62 -18.65 -2.69
C LEU A 729 -25.10 -18.94 -2.75
N ALA A 730 -24.37 -18.62 -1.68
CA ALA A 730 -22.94 -18.88 -1.56
C ALA A 730 -22.63 -19.93 -0.48
N ASP A 731 -21.54 -20.65 -0.62
CA ASP A 731 -21.05 -21.57 0.42
C ASP A 731 -20.14 -20.88 1.44
N GLU A 732 -19.80 -19.63 1.22
CA GLU A 732 -18.91 -18.80 2.04
C GLU A 732 -19.66 -17.59 2.58
N ASN A 733 -19.11 -16.96 3.62
CA ASN A 733 -19.68 -15.81 4.31
C ASN A 733 -21.12 -16.05 4.76
N ARG A 734 -21.29 -17.18 5.46
CA ARG A 734 -22.58 -17.62 5.99
C ARG A 734 -22.46 -18.32 7.33
N ALA A 735 -23.54 -18.35 8.06
CA ALA A 735 -23.75 -19.24 9.21
C ALA A 735 -25.02 -20.06 8.96
N ALA A 736 -24.88 -21.38 8.85
CA ALA A 736 -26.02 -22.28 8.76
C ALA A 736 -26.57 -22.58 10.16
N LEU A 737 -27.88 -22.50 10.32
CA LEU A 737 -28.58 -22.73 11.58
C LEU A 737 -29.45 -23.98 11.50
N ASP A 738 -29.32 -24.84 12.50
CA ASP A 738 -30.19 -25.98 12.74
C ASP A 738 -31.07 -25.73 13.98
N ILE A 739 -32.35 -26.10 13.93
CA ILE A 739 -33.21 -26.10 15.13
C ILE A 739 -33.04 -27.43 15.85
N THR A 740 -32.53 -27.39 17.08
CA THR A 740 -32.24 -28.59 17.90
C THR A 740 -33.37 -28.92 18.90
N GLY A 741 -34.29 -27.99 19.09
CA GLY A 741 -35.42 -28.22 19.96
C GLY A 741 -36.14 -26.94 20.42
N THR A 742 -37.25 -27.16 21.16
CA THR A 742 -38.07 -26.11 21.74
C THR A 742 -38.37 -26.38 23.17
N THR A 743 -38.73 -25.36 23.95
CA THR A 743 -39.15 -25.51 25.36
C THR A 743 -40.28 -24.56 25.71
N GLY A 744 -40.98 -24.84 26.84
CA GLY A 744 -42.05 -23.98 27.37
C GLY A 744 -43.29 -24.01 26.46
N SER A 745 -43.83 -22.83 26.19
CA SER A 745 -45.03 -22.67 25.36
C SER A 745 -44.75 -22.80 23.86
N VAL A 746 -43.46 -22.86 23.44
CA VAL A 746 -43.10 -23.13 22.04
C VAL A 746 -43.10 -24.63 21.81
N SER A 747 -44.14 -25.13 21.11
CA SER A 747 -44.30 -26.59 20.88
C SER A 747 -43.54 -27.09 19.67
N GLN A 748 -43.40 -26.28 18.66
CA GLN A 748 -42.65 -26.61 17.41
C GLN A 748 -42.05 -25.33 16.81
N ALA A 749 -40.92 -25.46 16.15
CA ALA A 749 -40.33 -24.43 15.32
C ALA A 749 -39.67 -25.02 14.07
N HIS A 750 -39.78 -24.37 12.96
CA HIS A 750 -39.08 -24.74 11.73
C HIS A 750 -38.77 -23.48 10.91
N PHE A 751 -37.72 -23.55 10.10
CA PHE A 751 -37.38 -22.45 9.19
C PHE A 751 -38.32 -22.48 7.97
N THR A 752 -38.69 -21.31 7.49
CA THR A 752 -39.56 -21.12 6.32
C THR A 752 -38.79 -20.55 5.13
N SER A 753 -37.59 -20.03 5.32
CA SER A 753 -36.65 -19.56 4.27
C SER A 753 -35.24 -19.27 4.82
N PRO A 754 -34.28 -18.98 3.96
CA PRO A 754 -33.94 -19.65 2.73
C PRO A 754 -33.08 -20.89 2.95
N ASP A 755 -33.07 -21.80 1.99
CA ASP A 755 -32.23 -22.98 2.04
C ASP A 755 -30.75 -22.62 1.95
N CYS A 756 -29.90 -23.33 2.71
CA CYS A 756 -28.45 -23.19 2.64
C CYS A 756 -27.87 -23.92 1.43
N MET A 757 -26.72 -23.48 0.96
CA MET A 757 -25.88 -24.26 0.03
C MET A 757 -24.86 -25.11 0.81
N PRO A 758 -24.62 -26.37 0.46
CA PRO A 758 -25.44 -27.20 -0.43
C PRO A 758 -26.81 -27.51 0.20
N ASN A 759 -27.82 -27.50 -0.65
CA ASN A 759 -29.22 -27.69 -0.25
C ASN A 759 -29.41 -28.93 0.62
N LYS A 760 -29.64 -28.73 1.93
CA LYS A 760 -30.11 -29.78 2.84
C LYS A 760 -31.58 -29.52 3.12
N PRO A 761 -32.51 -30.28 2.46
CA PRO A 761 -33.91 -29.99 2.56
C PRO A 761 -34.43 -30.04 4.00
N GLY A 762 -35.10 -29.00 4.41
CA GLY A 762 -36.11 -29.03 5.46
C GLY A 762 -35.65 -28.76 6.89
N VAL A 763 -34.38 -28.55 7.19
CA VAL A 763 -33.88 -28.43 8.57
C VAL A 763 -32.98 -27.21 8.79
N GLN A 764 -32.32 -26.68 7.76
CA GLN A 764 -31.33 -25.62 7.88
C GLN A 764 -31.77 -24.33 7.22
N SER A 765 -31.43 -23.20 7.86
CA SER A 765 -31.48 -21.87 7.23
C SER A 765 -30.11 -21.21 7.31
N CYS A 766 -29.75 -20.40 6.30
CA CYS A 766 -28.51 -19.64 6.30
C CYS A 766 -28.74 -18.17 6.57
N MET A 767 -27.92 -17.64 7.48
CA MET A 767 -27.67 -16.21 7.58
C MET A 767 -26.43 -15.92 6.75
N TYR A 768 -26.54 -15.05 5.74
CA TYR A 768 -25.40 -14.61 4.96
C TYR A 768 -24.79 -13.37 5.60
N LEU A 769 -23.48 -13.35 5.70
CA LEU A 769 -22.73 -12.37 6.47
C LEU A 769 -22.16 -11.31 5.54
N LEU A 770 -22.40 -10.06 5.86
CA LEU A 770 -21.94 -8.88 5.14
C LEU A 770 -21.10 -8.01 6.06
N GLY A 771 -19.88 -7.71 5.69
CA GLY A 771 -19.02 -6.86 6.51
C GLY A 771 -17.60 -6.78 6.00
N SER A 772 -16.83 -5.98 6.68
CA SER A 772 -15.40 -5.83 6.45
C SER A 772 -14.70 -5.85 7.79
N MET A 773 -13.50 -6.41 7.84
CA MET A 773 -12.72 -6.51 9.08
C MET A 773 -11.39 -5.78 8.92
N PRO A 774 -11.12 -4.75 9.71
CA PRO A 774 -9.78 -4.21 9.86
C PRO A 774 -8.89 -5.25 10.55
N VAL A 775 -7.84 -5.62 9.87
CA VAL A 775 -6.89 -6.65 10.30
C VAL A 775 -5.50 -6.07 10.28
N GLU A 776 -4.75 -6.29 11.35
CA GLU A 776 -3.36 -5.85 11.49
C GLU A 776 -2.46 -7.06 11.75
N MET A 777 -1.51 -7.33 10.85
CA MET A 777 -0.54 -8.42 10.96
C MET A 777 0.76 -7.89 11.55
N GLY A 778 1.18 -8.48 12.67
CA GLY A 778 2.40 -8.12 13.38
C GLY A 778 3.65 -8.88 12.93
N GLU A 779 4.74 -8.66 13.64
CA GLU A 779 6.01 -9.37 13.44
C GLU A 779 5.93 -10.83 13.95
N LEU A 780 6.86 -11.67 13.49
CA LEU A 780 6.98 -13.04 13.98
C LEU A 780 7.17 -13.07 15.52
N SER A 781 6.39 -13.89 16.17
CA SER A 781 6.45 -14.14 17.62
C SER A 781 6.81 -15.59 17.92
N THR A 782 7.59 -15.80 18.96
CA THR A 782 7.82 -17.11 19.58
C THR A 782 6.92 -17.36 20.80
N THR A 783 6.03 -16.40 21.10
CA THR A 783 5.02 -16.52 22.14
C THR A 783 3.65 -16.60 21.50
N CYS A 784 3.14 -17.80 21.32
CA CYS A 784 1.96 -18.10 20.50
C CYS A 784 0.93 -18.91 21.30
N PRO A 785 0.21 -18.29 22.26
CA PRO A 785 -0.83 -18.99 23.02
C PRO A 785 -2.05 -19.21 22.11
N LEU A 786 -2.41 -20.47 21.85
CA LEU A 786 -3.55 -20.79 21.02
C LEU A 786 -4.84 -20.89 21.85
N PRO A 787 -6.01 -20.69 21.24
CA PRO A 787 -7.29 -20.72 21.94
C PRO A 787 -7.64 -22.06 22.63
N ASP A 788 -7.03 -23.15 22.19
CA ASP A 788 -7.19 -24.49 22.79
C ASP A 788 -6.30 -24.73 24.02
N GLY A 789 -5.51 -23.73 24.43
CA GLY A 789 -4.57 -23.78 25.54
C GLY A 789 -3.21 -24.38 25.17
N SER A 790 -3.01 -24.79 23.93
CA SER A 790 -1.68 -25.17 23.41
C SER A 790 -0.84 -23.94 23.02
N SER A 791 0.37 -24.17 22.57
CA SER A 791 1.24 -23.11 22.03
C SER A 791 1.94 -23.60 20.76
N ALA A 792 2.13 -22.71 19.79
CA ALA A 792 2.95 -22.96 18.62
C ALA A 792 4.38 -22.46 18.85
N ALA A 793 5.36 -23.04 18.16
CA ALA A 793 6.77 -22.65 18.27
C ALA A 793 7.02 -21.25 17.68
N SER A 794 6.32 -20.91 16.62
CA SER A 794 6.34 -19.57 15.99
C SER A 794 4.98 -19.26 15.39
N CYS A 795 4.63 -17.98 15.34
CA CYS A 795 3.40 -17.47 14.76
C CYS A 795 3.52 -16.01 14.32
N VAL A 796 2.64 -15.59 13.44
CA VAL A 796 2.40 -14.19 13.16
C VAL A 796 1.11 -13.79 13.90
N PRO A 797 1.18 -12.88 14.89
CA PRO A 797 -0.01 -12.38 15.55
C PRO A 797 -0.83 -11.54 14.58
N VAL A 798 -2.14 -11.73 14.61
CA VAL A 798 -3.11 -11.00 13.79
C VAL A 798 -4.12 -10.36 14.71
N MET A 799 -4.13 -9.04 14.75
CA MET A 799 -5.10 -8.28 15.52
C MET A 799 -6.30 -7.97 14.63
N ILE A 800 -7.47 -8.37 15.06
CA ILE A 800 -8.75 -8.09 14.42
C ILE A 800 -9.46 -7.04 15.26
N SER A 801 -9.71 -5.87 14.68
CA SER A 801 -10.45 -4.82 15.36
C SER A 801 -11.89 -5.27 15.64
N ALA A 802 -12.43 -4.86 16.80
CA ALA A 802 -13.81 -5.15 17.16
C ALA A 802 -14.76 -4.45 16.18
N GLN A 803 -15.35 -5.21 15.26
CA GLN A 803 -16.27 -4.72 14.24
C GLN A 803 -17.60 -5.47 14.31
N ALA A 804 -18.53 -5.05 13.45
CA ALA A 804 -19.81 -5.69 13.29
C ALA A 804 -19.96 -6.26 11.88
N MET A 805 -20.61 -7.40 11.77
CA MET A 805 -21.08 -7.97 10.51
C MET A 805 -22.60 -7.96 10.49
N LEU A 806 -23.17 -7.52 9.39
CA LEU A 806 -24.59 -7.62 9.13
C LEU A 806 -24.89 -9.05 8.70
N ALA A 807 -26.00 -9.57 9.14
CA ALA A 807 -26.48 -10.88 8.76
C ALA A 807 -27.89 -10.78 8.18
N THR A 808 -28.14 -11.49 7.07
CA THR A 808 -29.45 -11.47 6.41
C THR A 808 -30.52 -12.07 7.31
N SER A 809 -31.75 -11.60 7.10
CA SER A 809 -32.94 -12.11 7.83
C SER A 809 -33.16 -13.59 7.57
N ILE A 810 -33.50 -14.30 8.59
CA ILE A 810 -34.05 -15.66 8.51
C ILE A 810 -35.52 -15.65 8.88
N SER A 811 -36.30 -16.49 8.22
CA SER A 811 -37.73 -16.65 8.49
C SER A 811 -37.99 -17.96 9.19
N MET A 812 -38.78 -17.96 10.25
CA MET A 812 -39.16 -19.14 10.98
C MET A 812 -40.66 -19.13 11.31
N ASN A 813 -41.24 -20.30 11.40
CA ASN A 813 -42.55 -20.51 11.97
C ASN A 813 -42.38 -21.15 13.35
N ALA A 814 -42.94 -20.53 14.36
CA ALA A 814 -42.94 -21.06 15.73
C ALA A 814 -44.39 -21.22 16.20
N SER A 815 -44.74 -22.41 16.74
CA SER A 815 -46.06 -22.68 17.29
C SER A 815 -46.03 -22.41 18.78
N LEU A 816 -46.59 -21.25 19.15
CA LEU A 816 -46.85 -20.87 20.54
C LEU A 816 -48.23 -21.45 21.00
N VAL A 817 -49.27 -20.66 20.94
CA VAL A 817 -50.68 -21.10 21.05
C VAL A 817 -51.29 -21.18 19.64
N ILE A 818 -50.80 -20.37 18.77
CA ILE A 818 -51.06 -20.34 17.32
C ILE A 818 -49.72 -20.39 16.60
N GLY A 819 -49.72 -20.79 15.34
CA GLY A 819 -48.55 -20.69 14.47
C GLY A 819 -48.25 -19.22 14.20
N VAL A 820 -47.01 -18.81 14.42
CA VAL A 820 -46.50 -17.47 14.21
C VAL A 820 -45.35 -17.54 13.25
N ASP A 821 -45.50 -16.86 12.11
CA ASP A 821 -44.38 -16.60 11.20
C ASP A 821 -43.64 -15.37 11.69
N ALA A 822 -42.35 -15.48 11.82
CA ALA A 822 -41.46 -14.42 12.25
C ALA A 822 -40.22 -14.32 11.35
N ASP A 823 -39.92 -13.10 10.92
CA ASP A 823 -38.65 -12.72 10.28
C ASP A 823 -37.77 -12.09 11.33
N THR A 824 -36.49 -12.50 11.42
CA THR A 824 -35.55 -11.89 12.36
C THR A 824 -35.16 -10.46 11.99
N GLY A 825 -35.44 -10.05 10.74
CA GLY A 825 -34.87 -8.82 10.20
C GLY A 825 -33.35 -8.94 10.02
N THR A 826 -32.73 -7.88 9.55
CA THR A 826 -31.26 -7.80 9.47
C THR A 826 -30.67 -7.88 10.87
N SER A 827 -29.91 -8.94 11.13
CA SER A 827 -29.26 -9.14 12.42
C SER A 827 -27.84 -8.58 12.38
N VAL A 828 -27.27 -8.24 13.53
CA VAL A 828 -25.92 -7.71 13.65
C VAL A 828 -25.09 -8.63 14.54
N MET A 829 -23.96 -9.13 14.02
CA MET A 829 -22.98 -9.87 14.80
C MET A 829 -21.81 -8.94 15.13
N ARG A 830 -21.66 -8.56 16.38
CA ARG A 830 -20.59 -7.69 16.86
C ARG A 830 -19.46 -8.49 17.47
N VAL A 831 -18.23 -8.20 17.09
CA VAL A 831 -17.05 -8.75 17.78
C VAL A 831 -16.92 -8.06 19.13
N ARG A 832 -16.90 -8.84 20.19
CA ARG A 832 -16.73 -8.34 21.57
C ARG A 832 -15.29 -7.91 21.77
N GLU A 833 -15.11 -6.70 22.26
CA GLU A 833 -13.79 -6.21 22.62
C GLU A 833 -13.23 -6.98 23.83
N PRO A 834 -11.94 -7.37 23.82
CA PRO A 834 -11.29 -7.98 24.97
C PRO A 834 -11.34 -7.06 26.20
N ALA A 835 -11.33 -7.64 27.40
CA ALA A 835 -11.40 -6.88 28.66
C ALA A 835 -10.29 -5.81 28.81
N GLY A 836 -9.15 -6.00 28.11
CA GLY A 836 -8.05 -5.04 28.06
C GLY A 836 -8.23 -3.89 27.08
N GLY A 837 -9.25 -3.94 26.24
CA GLY A 837 -9.39 -3.04 25.06
C GLY A 837 -8.59 -3.52 23.86
N GLY A 838 -8.69 -2.79 22.74
CA GLY A 838 -8.01 -3.14 21.50
C GLY A 838 -8.72 -4.22 20.68
N GLY A 839 -8.02 -4.82 19.73
CA GLY A 839 -8.56 -5.88 18.89
C GLY A 839 -8.45 -7.27 19.52
N VAL A 840 -9.12 -8.23 18.92
CA VAL A 840 -8.96 -9.66 19.25
C VAL A 840 -7.72 -10.19 18.55
N VAL A 841 -6.83 -10.85 19.31
CA VAL A 841 -5.60 -11.42 18.76
C VAL A 841 -5.84 -12.86 18.35
N GLY A 842 -5.64 -13.13 17.06
CA GLY A 842 -5.49 -14.47 16.51
C GLY A 842 -4.03 -14.70 16.06
N TYR A 843 -3.76 -15.90 15.55
CA TYR A 843 -2.41 -16.28 15.16
C TYR A 843 -2.42 -17.02 13.84
N ILE A 844 -1.52 -16.64 12.94
CA ILE A 844 -1.19 -17.46 11.77
C ILE A 844 -0.04 -18.38 12.19
N VAL A 845 -0.27 -19.67 12.11
CA VAL A 845 0.70 -20.72 12.44
C VAL A 845 0.91 -21.65 11.26
N ASN A 846 2.02 -22.37 11.24
CA ASN A 846 2.26 -23.42 10.25
C ASN A 846 1.62 -24.72 10.72
N GLN A 847 0.57 -25.17 10.05
CA GLN A 847 -0.03 -26.50 10.27
C GLN A 847 0.22 -27.39 9.07
N GLY A 848 1.15 -28.32 9.21
CA GLY A 848 1.45 -29.30 8.15
C GLY A 848 1.94 -28.69 6.84
N GLY A 849 2.61 -27.55 6.87
CA GLY A 849 3.09 -26.80 5.70
C GLY A 849 2.10 -25.77 5.17
N THR A 850 0.93 -25.63 5.77
CA THR A 850 -0.09 -24.65 5.37
C THR A 850 -0.20 -23.54 6.42
N PRO A 851 -0.09 -22.26 6.04
CA PRO A 851 -0.38 -21.14 6.92
C PRO A 851 -1.86 -21.22 7.35
N THR A 852 -2.10 -21.30 8.63
CA THR A 852 -3.45 -21.48 9.19
C THR A 852 -3.73 -20.41 10.22
N MET A 853 -4.80 -19.67 10.02
CA MET A 853 -5.31 -18.70 10.98
C MET A 853 -6.08 -19.45 12.07
N ILE A 854 -5.83 -19.10 13.33
CA ILE A 854 -6.60 -19.60 14.49
C ILE A 854 -6.94 -18.39 15.35
N VAL A 855 -8.24 -18.19 15.60
CA VAL A 855 -8.71 -17.07 16.42
C VAL A 855 -9.93 -17.50 17.24
N LYS A 856 -10.05 -16.98 18.45
CA LYS A 856 -11.26 -17.08 19.25
C LYS A 856 -11.97 -15.74 19.25
N LEU A 857 -13.19 -15.71 18.72
CA LEU A 857 -14.05 -14.54 18.73
C LEU A 857 -15.16 -14.73 19.74
N ASP A 858 -15.27 -13.81 20.68
CA ASP A 858 -16.47 -13.65 21.47
C ASP A 858 -17.37 -12.65 20.75
N LEU A 859 -18.60 -13.03 20.49
CA LEU A 859 -19.53 -12.27 19.65
C LEU A 859 -20.78 -11.91 20.46
N TYR A 860 -21.38 -10.80 20.11
CA TYR A 860 -22.75 -10.47 20.42
C TYR A 860 -23.61 -10.57 19.17
N MET A 861 -24.77 -11.19 19.31
CA MET A 861 -25.80 -11.21 18.28
C MET A 861 -26.96 -10.32 18.71
N ASP A 862 -27.31 -9.39 17.82
CA ASP A 862 -28.45 -8.49 17.99
C ASP A 862 -29.40 -8.67 16.82
N ALA A 863 -30.71 -8.63 17.08
CA ALA A 863 -31.74 -8.59 16.05
C ALA A 863 -32.72 -7.45 16.37
N PRO A 864 -33.36 -6.86 15.33
CA PRO A 864 -34.37 -5.83 15.54
C PRO A 864 -35.55 -6.36 16.37
N ASP A 865 -36.23 -5.45 17.04
CA ASP A 865 -37.50 -5.80 17.74
C ASP A 865 -38.50 -6.34 16.71
N MET A 866 -38.88 -7.59 16.85
CA MET A 866 -39.84 -8.23 15.96
C MET A 866 -41.27 -7.82 16.37
N SER A 867 -42.08 -7.41 15.39
CA SER A 867 -43.51 -7.18 15.57
C SER A 867 -44.25 -8.52 15.69
N LEU A 868 -43.97 -9.26 16.73
CA LEU A 868 -44.66 -10.56 16.99
C LEU A 868 -46.11 -10.35 17.41
N PRO A 869 -47.03 -11.24 16.97
CA PRO A 869 -48.39 -11.24 17.43
C PRO A 869 -48.45 -11.34 18.94
N LEU A 870 -49.49 -10.74 19.51
CA LEU A 870 -49.72 -10.73 20.97
C LEU A 870 -48.68 -9.94 21.81
N GLY A 871 -47.84 -9.14 21.18
CA GLY A 871 -46.79 -8.37 21.91
C GLY A 871 -45.70 -9.26 22.51
N ALA A 872 -45.38 -10.38 21.83
CA ALA A 872 -44.24 -11.20 22.24
C ALA A 872 -42.92 -10.50 21.94
N ASN A 873 -41.93 -10.73 22.78
CA ASN A 873 -40.56 -10.22 22.67
C ASN A 873 -39.57 -11.37 22.62
N HIS A 874 -38.36 -11.07 22.10
CA HIS A 874 -37.24 -12.01 22.12
C HIS A 874 -36.05 -11.43 22.89
N ASP A 875 -35.04 -12.27 23.18
CA ASP A 875 -33.83 -11.88 23.93
C ASP A 875 -32.56 -11.78 23.04
N LEU A 876 -32.73 -11.57 21.74
CA LEU A 876 -31.60 -11.37 20.82
C LEU A 876 -31.05 -9.93 20.90
N HIS A 877 -30.64 -9.49 22.07
CA HIS A 877 -30.00 -8.23 22.35
C HIS A 877 -28.72 -8.49 23.14
N SER A 878 -27.57 -8.25 22.57
CA SER A 878 -26.26 -8.62 23.12
C SER A 878 -26.17 -10.11 23.49
N LYS A 879 -26.78 -10.98 22.71
CA LYS A 879 -26.74 -12.42 22.92
C LYS A 879 -25.34 -12.96 22.70
N THR A 880 -24.71 -13.50 23.73
CA THR A 880 -23.32 -13.94 23.69
C THR A 880 -23.13 -15.23 22.88
N LEU A 881 -22.13 -15.26 22.03
CA LEU A 881 -21.63 -16.41 21.29
C LEU A 881 -20.12 -16.44 21.41
N SER A 882 -19.51 -17.62 21.53
CA SER A 882 -18.06 -17.77 21.53
C SER A 882 -17.68 -18.78 20.47
N ALA A 883 -16.95 -18.33 19.45
CA ALA A 883 -16.54 -19.14 18.32
C ALA A 883 -15.02 -19.23 18.22
N THR A 884 -14.46 -20.44 18.24
CA THR A 884 -13.10 -20.65 17.79
C THR A 884 -13.13 -20.93 16.31
N LEU A 885 -12.50 -20.06 15.52
CA LEU A 885 -12.42 -20.17 14.08
C LEU A 885 -11.02 -20.62 13.68
N SER A 886 -10.93 -21.50 12.70
CA SER A 886 -9.65 -21.95 12.14
C SER A 886 -9.79 -22.24 10.66
N GLY A 887 -8.72 -21.95 9.91
CA GLY A 887 -8.66 -22.25 8.49
C GLY A 887 -7.47 -21.65 7.74
N PRO A 888 -7.30 -22.00 6.46
CA PRO A 888 -6.12 -21.63 5.69
C PRO A 888 -6.05 -20.13 5.38
N VAL A 889 -4.81 -19.65 5.31
CA VAL A 889 -4.46 -18.35 4.75
C VAL A 889 -3.77 -18.59 3.41
N ALA A 890 -4.32 -18.04 2.34
CA ALA A 890 -3.80 -18.20 0.99
C ALA A 890 -3.38 -16.84 0.39
N PHE A 891 -2.28 -16.85 -0.33
CA PHE A 891 -1.82 -15.74 -1.15
C PHE A 891 -2.31 -15.95 -2.57
N LEU A 892 -3.14 -15.05 -3.05
CA LEU A 892 -3.74 -15.15 -4.38
C LEU A 892 -2.76 -14.68 -5.46
N PRO A 893 -2.87 -15.18 -6.70
CA PRO A 893 -1.99 -14.76 -7.80
C PRO A 893 -2.05 -13.27 -8.16
N ASP A 894 -3.05 -12.57 -7.68
CA ASP A 894 -3.24 -11.14 -7.86
C ASP A 894 -2.71 -10.27 -6.71
N GLY A 895 -2.00 -10.88 -5.75
CA GLY A 895 -1.39 -10.19 -4.60
C GLY A 895 -2.33 -9.95 -3.43
N ARG A 896 -3.56 -10.49 -3.44
CA ARG A 896 -4.48 -10.45 -2.31
C ARG A 896 -4.20 -11.59 -1.33
N ILE A 897 -4.55 -11.38 -0.07
CA ILE A 897 -4.58 -12.44 0.95
C ILE A 897 -6.03 -12.87 1.15
N SER A 898 -6.28 -14.17 1.11
CA SER A 898 -7.55 -14.78 1.47
C SER A 898 -7.39 -15.51 2.80
N ILE A 899 -8.24 -15.18 3.77
CA ILE A 899 -8.34 -15.85 5.07
C ILE A 899 -9.68 -16.57 5.07
N SER A 900 -9.67 -17.90 4.97
CA SER A 900 -10.89 -18.71 4.96
C SER A 900 -10.98 -19.53 6.24
N VAL A 901 -11.87 -19.13 7.16
CA VAL A 901 -11.99 -19.76 8.48
C VAL A 901 -13.40 -20.29 8.72
N SER A 902 -13.50 -21.33 9.53
CA SER A 902 -14.77 -21.89 9.98
C SER A 902 -14.72 -22.23 11.47
N ASN A 903 -15.90 -22.33 12.11
CA ASN A 903 -16.00 -22.71 13.51
C ASN A 903 -15.56 -24.16 13.72
N THR A 904 -14.70 -24.36 14.72
CA THR A 904 -14.15 -25.70 15.03
C THR A 904 -15.12 -26.60 15.81
N ALA A 905 -16.09 -26.01 16.50
CA ALA A 905 -17.12 -26.70 17.29
C ALA A 905 -18.50 -26.11 17.00
N ALA A 906 -19.55 -26.85 17.30
CA ALA A 906 -20.92 -26.35 17.21
C ALA A 906 -21.15 -25.17 18.17
N LEU A 907 -21.92 -24.16 17.70
CA LEU A 907 -22.25 -22.96 18.47
C LEU A 907 -23.73 -22.98 18.83
N PRO A 908 -24.08 -23.31 20.08
CA PRO A 908 -25.49 -23.33 20.51
C PRO A 908 -26.01 -21.93 20.71
N VAL A 909 -27.22 -21.67 20.23
CA VAL A 909 -27.97 -20.41 20.41
C VAL A 909 -29.35 -20.74 20.94
N THR A 910 -29.70 -20.17 22.08
CA THR A 910 -31.05 -20.29 22.63
C THR A 910 -31.71 -18.92 22.58
N VAL A 911 -32.81 -18.81 21.87
CA VAL A 911 -33.64 -17.61 21.78
C VAL A 911 -34.86 -17.81 22.70
N ASN A 912 -34.96 -16.98 23.73
CA ASN A 912 -36.11 -16.96 24.61
C ASN A 912 -37.17 -16.02 24.04
N ILE A 913 -38.40 -16.46 24.05
CA ILE A 913 -39.58 -15.71 23.61
C ILE A 913 -40.52 -15.56 24.80
N ASP A 914 -40.83 -14.32 25.11
CA ASP A 914 -41.75 -13.96 26.18
C ASP A 914 -42.94 -13.17 25.60
N ALA A 915 -44.16 -13.56 25.98
CA ALA A 915 -45.37 -12.88 25.57
C ALA A 915 -46.22 -12.58 26.80
N PRO A 916 -47.14 -11.59 26.72
CA PRO A 916 -48.10 -11.30 27.79
C PRO A 916 -48.88 -12.53 28.26
N LEU A 917 -49.41 -12.48 29.47
CA LEU A 917 -50.15 -13.56 30.13
C LEU A 917 -49.31 -14.77 30.57
N GLY A 918 -47.98 -14.60 30.70
CA GLY A 918 -47.10 -15.68 31.16
C GLY A 918 -46.79 -16.76 30.12
N ILE A 919 -46.99 -16.47 28.87
CA ILE A 919 -46.60 -17.34 27.77
C ILE A 919 -45.11 -17.15 27.54
N SER A 920 -44.29 -18.12 27.94
CA SER A 920 -42.84 -18.07 27.68
C SER A 920 -42.34 -19.41 27.17
N GLY A 921 -41.32 -19.37 26.36
CA GLY A 921 -40.64 -20.54 25.78
C GLY A 921 -39.35 -20.20 25.09
N SER A 922 -38.70 -21.21 24.55
CA SER A 922 -37.46 -20.94 23.78
C SER A 922 -37.36 -21.83 22.54
N VAL A 923 -36.70 -21.31 21.56
CA VAL A 923 -36.17 -22.04 20.39
C VAL A 923 -34.69 -22.29 20.60
N LYS A 924 -34.29 -23.57 20.60
CA LYS A 924 -32.87 -23.94 20.66
C LYS A 924 -32.38 -24.19 19.23
N MET A 925 -31.34 -23.51 18.89
CA MET A 925 -30.67 -23.60 17.60
C MET A 925 -29.18 -23.86 17.81
N GLU A 926 -28.49 -24.28 16.78
CA GLU A 926 -27.04 -24.32 16.75
C GLU A 926 -26.53 -24.03 15.35
N VAL A 927 -25.34 -23.44 15.30
CA VAL A 927 -24.52 -23.45 14.10
C VAL A 927 -23.62 -24.68 14.19
N PRO A 928 -23.82 -25.71 13.37
CA PRO A 928 -22.98 -26.92 13.41
C PRO A 928 -21.48 -26.58 13.19
N ALA A 929 -20.61 -27.49 13.63
CA ALA A 929 -19.18 -27.35 13.39
C ALA A 929 -18.90 -27.24 11.88
N ARG A 930 -18.03 -26.29 11.49
CA ARG A 930 -17.63 -25.95 10.11
C ARG A 930 -18.75 -25.35 9.22
N GLU A 931 -19.85 -24.92 9.82
CA GLU A 931 -20.98 -24.32 9.08
C GLU A 931 -21.12 -22.82 9.32
N MET A 932 -20.33 -22.21 10.20
CA MET A 932 -20.02 -20.78 10.17
C MET A 932 -18.75 -20.61 9.36
N LYS A 933 -18.87 -20.07 8.16
CA LYS A 933 -17.77 -19.89 7.21
C LYS A 933 -17.56 -18.42 6.94
N LEU A 934 -16.34 -17.96 7.10
CA LEU A 934 -15.92 -16.60 6.79
C LEU A 934 -14.74 -16.66 5.82
N GLN A 935 -14.88 -16.01 4.68
CA GLN A 935 -13.80 -15.74 3.76
C GLN A 935 -13.59 -14.23 3.69
N LEU A 936 -12.45 -13.80 4.20
CA LEU A 936 -12.03 -12.42 4.19
C LEU A 936 -10.92 -12.26 3.15
N ILE A 937 -11.07 -11.29 2.25
CA ILE A 937 -10.15 -11.04 1.16
C ILE A 937 -9.59 -9.63 1.32
N SER A 938 -8.26 -9.51 1.38
CA SER A 938 -7.60 -8.21 1.43
C SER A 938 -7.69 -7.48 0.09
N PRO A 939 -7.47 -6.16 0.04
CA PRO A 939 -7.08 -5.50 -1.20
C PRO A 939 -5.75 -6.10 -1.70
N ALA A 940 -5.41 -5.87 -2.96
CA ALA A 940 -4.12 -6.32 -3.50
C ALA A 940 -2.98 -5.67 -2.72
N LEU A 941 -2.14 -6.50 -2.10
CA LEU A 941 -1.03 -6.07 -1.25
C LEU A 941 0.24 -5.88 -2.09
N ARG A 942 0.14 -5.13 -3.18
CA ARG A 942 1.31 -4.71 -3.93
C ARG A 942 1.82 -3.38 -3.41
N GLY A 943 3.11 -3.11 -3.61
CA GLY A 943 3.73 -1.84 -3.28
C GLY A 943 3.21 -0.65 -4.11
N VAL A 944 1.93 -0.66 -4.40
CA VAL A 944 1.24 0.49 -4.96
C VAL A 944 1.09 1.47 -3.80
N THR A 945 1.76 2.58 -3.89
CA THR A 945 1.42 3.77 -3.09
C THR A 945 -0.08 3.99 -3.27
N ARG A 946 -0.84 3.70 -2.23
CA ARG A 946 -2.24 4.08 -2.14
C ARG A 946 -2.35 5.58 -2.19
#